data_91562833d6102c4dd889c91f50aa21bc
#
_entry.id   91562833d6102c4dd889c91f50aa21bc
#
_cell.length_a   1.000
_cell.length_b   1.000
_cell.length_c   1.000
_cell.angle_alpha   90.00
_cell.angle_beta   90.00
_cell.angle_gamma   90.00
#
_symmetry.space_group_name_H-M   'P 1'
#
loop_
_entity.id
_entity.type
_entity.pdbx_description
1 polymer ?
#
loop_
_entity_poly.entity_id
_entity_poly.type
_entity_poly.pdbx_seq_one_letter_code
_entity_poly.pdbx_strand_id
1 'polypeptide(L)'
;MKRYLIAICFPALFLTAISCQTNKSDKTSHVDPLASHIDTTIKPGDDFFQYANGKWFAENPIAPSEQSCGIWQVIQDTINSQVLKICKTSAQTASQKGSAKQKIGDFYFSGMDSTRLNKAGISAIQPYLDKIDAVNDLNKLISLTAFIHRGAGSPMFGFGVEQDSKISSKNAVTIWQGGLSLPDRSYYFENDERTVKVRAKFLQHLENMFKILNYDHQAARVAAANQLKLETALAFASRKKEDTRDPLKNYTKLSYKQLSTLTPNFNWQLFNQEAGLQNVDTVIVGQPEYLSALNKDLKKFPLESWKNYLKYKLVRGLASYLDDSTYQETFNFYAKTINGVQQPKPRWKRVVEQTDGFLGELIGQVYATEYLPVGTKEKLIEIGNAVKSVYVERIKNLDWMSASTKEKALKKLDAMIMKVGYPDKWKDLSKMEIDRDSYAKNAINANQWHFNYMISKFGKPVDRTEWNIQPQTYNAYYNPSNNELVVPGCNIIVPGYERSMADDAVLFAIIGGSTFGHEMTHGFDDQGSKFDAAGNLNNWWTPDDSTKFYNQTKMMVRQFNGYIPVDRLHINGELTLGENIADLGGIIMGYEAFKKTKQYLYQETIDNETPDQRFFLGFALAWMVNMRPEAIANRVRSDEHSPAKYRVIGSLSNMPEFYTAFGVKEGDQMWRPDSMIVRIW
;
A
#
# COMPACT_ATOMS: atom_id res chain seq x y z
N MET A 1 52.04 -41.67 63.14
CA MET A 1 53.05 -41.00 63.97
C MET A 1 52.98 -39.51 63.76
N LYS A 2 52.65 -38.76 64.85
CA LYS A 2 53.13 -37.41 65.19
C LYS A 2 52.92 -36.29 64.15
N ARG A 3 52.47 -35.09 64.46
CA ARG A 3 52.23 -34.34 65.72
C ARG A 3 51.35 -33.16 65.44
N TYR A 4 50.43 -32.82 66.33
CA TYR A 4 49.64 -31.58 66.37
C TYR A 4 50.51 -30.37 66.64
N LEU A 5 50.21 -29.20 66.07
CA LEU A 5 50.57 -27.89 66.63
C LEU A 5 49.37 -26.95 66.44
N ILE A 6 48.85 -26.52 67.58
CA ILE A 6 47.79 -25.52 67.76
C ILE A 6 48.47 -24.17 67.70
N ALA A 7 47.99 -23.28 66.90
CA ALA A 7 48.37 -21.84 67.02
C ALA A 7 47.07 -21.01 67.14
N ILE A 8 46.96 -20.36 68.28
CA ILE A 8 45.96 -19.41 68.70
C ILE A 8 46.28 -18.07 67.99
N CYS A 9 45.31 -17.52 67.22
CA CYS A 9 45.41 -16.15 66.76
C CYS A 9 44.19 -15.34 67.16
N PHE A 10 44.45 -14.19 67.77
CA PHE A 10 43.56 -13.15 68.24
C PHE A 10 42.70 -12.56 67.10
N PRO A 11 41.45 -12.12 67.37
CA PRO A 11 40.65 -11.38 66.37
C PRO A 11 41.03 -9.88 66.39
N ALA A 12 41.59 -9.41 65.31
CA ALA A 12 41.69 -7.96 65.06
C ALA A 12 40.40 -7.45 64.48
N LEU A 13 39.71 -6.57 65.20
CA LEU A 13 38.57 -5.78 64.70
C LEU A 13 39.04 -4.85 63.57
N PHE A 14 38.70 -5.13 62.36
CA PHE A 14 38.76 -4.14 61.26
C PHE A 14 37.41 -3.46 61.15
N LEU A 15 37.29 -2.20 61.49
CA LEU A 15 36.23 -1.28 61.13
C LEU A 15 36.36 -1.00 59.63
N THR A 16 35.53 -1.66 58.81
CA THR A 16 35.35 -1.29 57.43
C THR A 16 34.34 -0.14 57.34
N ALA A 17 34.86 1.04 57.02
CA ALA A 17 34.04 2.16 56.58
C ALA A 17 33.30 1.75 55.29
N ILE A 18 31.98 1.62 55.36
CA ILE A 18 31.13 1.47 54.19
C ILE A 18 31.13 2.82 53.48
N SER A 19 31.98 2.95 52.47
CA SER A 19 31.87 4.01 51.46
C SER A 19 30.63 3.72 50.63
N CYS A 20 29.57 4.49 50.79
CA CYS A 20 28.50 4.60 49.84
C CYS A 20 29.06 5.10 48.50
N GLN A 21 29.50 4.19 47.65
CA GLN A 21 29.60 4.48 46.22
C GLN A 21 28.17 4.62 45.70
N THR A 22 27.73 5.87 45.54
CA THR A 22 26.63 6.19 44.66
C THR A 22 27.00 5.66 43.26
N ASN A 23 26.38 4.55 42.87
CA ASN A 23 26.37 4.14 41.46
C ASN A 23 25.81 5.34 40.66
N LYS A 24 26.71 6.13 40.06
CA LYS A 24 26.36 6.92 38.90
C LYS A 24 25.92 5.90 37.88
N SER A 25 24.59 5.72 37.73
CA SER A 25 24.06 5.14 36.51
C SER A 25 24.69 5.94 35.38
N ASP A 26 25.46 5.31 34.54
CA ASP A 26 25.77 5.82 33.21
C ASP A 26 24.41 6.08 32.54
N LYS A 27 23.89 7.29 32.67
CA LYS A 27 22.94 7.85 31.76
C LYS A 27 23.71 8.03 30.44
N THR A 28 23.84 7.00 29.65
CA THR A 28 23.92 7.21 28.22
C THR A 28 22.70 8.06 27.89
N SER A 29 22.93 9.33 27.62
CA SER A 29 21.89 10.27 27.23
C SER A 29 21.22 9.69 26.00
N HIS A 30 20.08 9.07 26.17
CA HIS A 30 19.28 8.60 25.07
C HIS A 30 18.79 9.85 24.34
N VAL A 31 19.39 10.15 23.20
CA VAL A 31 18.95 11.28 22.38
C VAL A 31 17.55 10.96 21.89
N ASP A 32 16.59 11.82 22.19
CA ASP A 32 15.21 11.67 21.73
C ASP A 32 15.18 11.62 20.19
N PRO A 33 14.54 10.62 19.59
CA PRO A 33 14.46 10.50 18.13
C PRO A 33 13.89 11.76 17.46
N LEU A 34 12.83 12.36 17.98
CA LEU A 34 12.23 13.57 17.40
C LEU A 34 13.22 14.74 17.41
N ALA A 35 13.80 15.05 18.59
CA ALA A 35 14.76 16.14 18.72
C ALA A 35 16.01 15.95 17.83
N SER A 36 16.43 14.69 17.61
CA SER A 36 17.59 14.39 16.76
C SER A 36 17.34 14.64 15.27
N HIS A 37 16.09 14.68 14.81
CA HIS A 37 15.72 14.85 13.41
C HIS A 37 15.54 16.32 13.00
N ILE A 38 15.38 17.24 13.97
CA ILE A 38 15.03 18.64 13.71
C ILE A 38 16.17 19.38 13.00
N ASP A 39 15.81 20.09 11.93
CA ASP A 39 16.66 21.06 11.26
C ASP A 39 16.26 22.48 11.67
N THR A 40 16.98 23.04 12.64
CA THR A 40 16.74 24.37 13.18
C THR A 40 17.05 25.53 12.22
N THR A 41 17.63 25.25 11.06
CA THR A 41 17.86 26.26 10.01
C THR A 41 16.58 26.59 9.23
N ILE A 42 15.58 25.71 9.31
CA ILE A 42 14.28 25.85 8.66
C ILE A 42 13.26 26.42 9.67
N LYS A 43 12.48 27.40 9.23
CA LYS A 43 11.40 27.94 10.05
C LYS A 43 10.17 27.00 10.02
N PRO A 44 9.65 26.56 11.19
CA PRO A 44 8.52 25.62 11.23
C PRO A 44 7.27 26.10 10.47
N GLY A 45 7.00 27.42 10.49
CA GLY A 45 5.88 28.01 9.76
C GLY A 45 6.05 28.08 8.24
N ASP A 46 7.26 27.87 7.71
CA ASP A 46 7.50 27.89 6.27
C ASP A 46 7.53 26.45 5.68
N ASP A 47 8.17 25.51 6.35
CA ASP A 47 8.25 24.11 5.92
C ASP A 47 8.40 23.17 7.12
N PHE A 48 7.29 22.83 7.76
CA PHE A 48 7.32 21.99 8.94
C PHE A 48 7.85 20.57 8.68
N PHE A 49 7.64 20.05 7.46
CA PHE A 49 8.16 18.74 7.10
C PHE A 49 9.70 18.71 7.10
N GLN A 50 10.32 19.73 6.51
CA GLN A 50 11.79 19.87 6.54
C GLN A 50 12.30 20.25 7.92
N TYR A 51 11.60 21.14 8.64
CA TYR A 51 11.96 21.46 10.02
C TYR A 51 12.06 20.21 10.89
N ALA A 52 11.02 19.37 10.86
CA ALA A 52 10.93 18.19 11.74
C ALA A 52 11.87 17.03 11.33
N ASN A 53 12.24 16.92 10.05
CA ASN A 53 12.92 15.72 9.51
C ASN A 53 14.22 16.04 8.75
N GLY A 54 14.55 17.30 8.52
CA GLY A 54 15.60 17.73 7.58
C GLY A 54 16.97 17.23 7.95
N LYS A 55 17.32 17.24 9.23
CA LYS A 55 18.61 16.73 9.71
C LYS A 55 18.74 15.23 9.47
N TRP A 56 17.69 14.46 9.75
CA TRP A 56 17.68 13.03 9.46
C TRP A 56 17.88 12.74 7.97
N PHE A 57 17.20 13.49 7.07
CA PHE A 57 17.37 13.32 5.62
C PHE A 57 18.79 13.66 5.15
N ALA A 58 19.43 14.66 5.75
CA ALA A 58 20.82 15.01 5.41
C ALA A 58 21.80 13.90 5.81
N GLU A 59 21.57 13.24 6.94
CA GLU A 59 22.39 12.14 7.45
C GLU A 59 22.06 10.79 6.79
N ASN A 60 20.85 10.62 6.21
CA ASN A 60 20.34 9.36 5.62
C ASN A 60 19.92 9.56 4.16
N PRO A 61 20.85 9.74 3.22
CA PRO A 61 20.53 9.89 1.81
C PRO A 61 19.88 8.64 1.24
N ILE A 62 19.04 8.81 0.19
CA ILE A 62 18.37 7.69 -0.47
C ILE A 62 19.40 6.69 -1.01
N ALA A 63 19.35 5.46 -0.51
CA ALA A 63 20.24 4.40 -0.95
C ALA A 63 20.10 4.16 -2.47
N PRO A 64 21.18 3.79 -3.19
CA PRO A 64 21.12 3.56 -4.64
C PRO A 64 20.10 2.52 -5.07
N SER A 65 19.78 1.55 -4.22
CA SER A 65 18.80 0.48 -4.49
C SER A 65 17.34 0.84 -4.12
N GLU A 66 17.11 2.05 -3.61
CA GLU A 66 15.79 2.47 -3.14
C GLU A 66 15.29 3.70 -3.91
N GLN A 67 13.98 3.84 -4.02
CA GLN A 67 13.33 5.02 -4.60
C GLN A 67 13.09 6.14 -3.57
N SER A 68 13.17 5.78 -2.28
CA SER A 68 12.90 6.68 -1.15
C SER A 68 13.72 6.27 0.07
N CYS A 69 13.83 7.17 1.04
CA CYS A 69 14.29 6.88 2.40
C CYS A 69 13.31 7.50 3.40
N GLY A 70 13.29 6.98 4.62
CA GLY A 70 12.45 7.49 5.70
C GLY A 70 11.94 6.40 6.61
N ILE A 71 10.95 6.75 7.44
CA ILE A 71 10.41 5.86 8.47
C ILE A 71 9.91 4.53 7.91
N TRP A 72 9.20 4.56 6.80
CA TRP A 72 8.64 3.35 6.18
C TRP A 72 9.73 2.39 5.71
N GLN A 73 10.84 2.92 5.18
CA GLN A 73 11.98 2.09 4.79
C GLN A 73 12.66 1.45 5.99
N VAL A 74 12.83 2.21 7.10
CA VAL A 74 13.41 1.70 8.35
C VAL A 74 12.57 0.56 8.93
N ILE A 75 11.24 0.75 8.99
CA ILE A 75 10.31 -0.29 9.45
C ILE A 75 10.34 -1.51 8.52
N GLN A 76 10.27 -1.29 7.20
CA GLN A 76 10.27 -2.38 6.22
C GLN A 76 11.58 -3.18 6.27
N ASP A 77 12.72 -2.54 6.50
CA ASP A 77 14.01 -3.23 6.64
C ASP A 77 14.07 -4.08 7.91
N THR A 78 13.47 -3.60 9.00
CA THR A 78 13.29 -4.39 10.23
C THR A 78 12.43 -5.63 9.96
N ILE A 79 11.25 -5.44 9.35
CA ILE A 79 10.34 -6.54 8.99
C ILE A 79 11.03 -7.52 8.03
N ASN A 80 11.69 -7.02 6.98
CA ASN A 80 12.41 -7.86 6.02
C ASN A 80 13.50 -8.71 6.69
N SER A 81 14.18 -8.18 7.70
CA SER A 81 15.18 -8.92 8.48
C SER A 81 14.56 -10.05 9.31
N GLN A 82 13.38 -9.80 9.88
CA GLN A 82 12.62 -10.79 10.64
C GLN A 82 12.07 -11.89 9.72
N VAL A 83 11.46 -11.51 8.59
CA VAL A 83 10.97 -12.46 7.57
C VAL A 83 12.12 -13.27 6.95
N LEU A 84 13.29 -12.64 6.72
CA LEU A 84 14.48 -13.35 6.26
C LEU A 84 14.89 -14.48 7.22
N LYS A 85 14.82 -14.23 8.54
CA LYS A 85 15.12 -15.25 9.54
C LYS A 85 14.12 -16.41 9.45
N ILE A 86 12.82 -16.14 9.31
CA ILE A 86 11.79 -17.17 9.10
C ILE A 86 12.08 -17.98 7.84
N CYS A 87 12.38 -17.31 6.71
CA CYS A 87 12.68 -17.96 5.44
C CYS A 87 13.92 -18.87 5.52
N LYS A 88 15.02 -18.37 6.09
CA LYS A 88 16.27 -19.13 6.24
C LYS A 88 16.09 -20.35 7.14
N THR A 89 15.45 -20.18 8.30
CA THR A 89 15.17 -21.29 9.22
C THR A 89 14.30 -22.35 8.55
N SER A 90 13.28 -21.94 7.80
CA SER A 90 12.39 -22.84 7.05
C SER A 90 13.13 -23.59 5.93
N ALA A 91 14.04 -22.92 5.21
CA ALA A 91 14.81 -23.52 4.12
C ALA A 91 15.87 -24.55 4.59
N GLN A 92 16.40 -24.37 5.81
CA GLN A 92 17.42 -25.24 6.41
C GLN A 92 16.83 -26.44 7.16
N THR A 93 15.56 -26.41 7.50
CA THR A 93 14.88 -27.45 8.28
C THR A 93 14.23 -28.46 7.34
N ALA A 94 14.57 -29.75 7.49
CA ALA A 94 13.83 -30.82 6.82
C ALA A 94 12.39 -30.82 7.33
N SER A 95 11.44 -30.58 6.44
CA SER A 95 10.02 -30.40 6.79
C SER A 95 9.14 -31.32 5.95
N GLN A 96 8.02 -31.75 6.52
CA GLN A 96 7.03 -32.55 5.81
C GLN A 96 6.49 -31.79 4.60
N LYS A 97 6.39 -32.48 3.46
CA LYS A 97 5.80 -31.93 2.23
C LYS A 97 4.38 -31.39 2.49
N GLY A 98 4.11 -30.19 2.00
CA GLY A 98 2.83 -29.49 2.20
C GLY A 98 2.74 -28.69 3.51
N SER A 99 3.70 -28.81 4.43
CA SER A 99 3.73 -27.99 5.65
C SER A 99 4.06 -26.52 5.35
N ALA A 100 3.69 -25.59 6.24
CA ALA A 100 4.04 -24.19 6.14
C ALA A 100 5.55 -23.96 6.00
N LYS A 101 6.35 -24.62 6.85
CA LYS A 101 7.82 -24.53 6.82
C LYS A 101 8.40 -25.01 5.49
N GLN A 102 7.88 -26.12 4.92
CA GLN A 102 8.35 -26.60 3.62
C GLN A 102 8.04 -25.56 2.53
N LYS A 103 6.81 -25.02 2.47
CA LYS A 103 6.42 -24.07 1.44
C LYS A 103 7.25 -22.79 1.51
N ILE A 104 7.40 -22.18 2.69
CA ILE A 104 8.22 -20.98 2.90
C ILE A 104 9.68 -21.26 2.52
N GLY A 105 10.25 -22.36 3.01
CA GLY A 105 11.64 -22.73 2.78
C GLY A 105 11.93 -23.01 1.32
N ASP A 106 11.08 -23.75 0.62
CA ASP A 106 11.27 -24.13 -0.77
C ASP A 106 11.05 -22.96 -1.74
N PHE A 107 10.07 -22.10 -1.47
CA PHE A 107 9.90 -20.89 -2.26
C PHE A 107 11.13 -19.98 -2.15
N TYR A 108 11.58 -19.69 -0.93
CA TYR A 108 12.77 -18.87 -0.69
C TYR A 108 14.01 -19.52 -1.33
N PHE A 109 14.24 -20.81 -1.12
CA PHE A 109 15.37 -21.52 -1.68
C PHE A 109 15.42 -21.45 -3.20
N SER A 110 14.29 -21.71 -3.88
CA SER A 110 14.21 -21.68 -5.35
C SER A 110 14.50 -20.27 -5.91
N GLY A 111 14.12 -19.21 -5.18
CA GLY A 111 14.42 -17.83 -5.55
C GLY A 111 15.89 -17.44 -5.34
N MET A 112 16.58 -18.06 -4.38
CA MET A 112 17.99 -17.80 -4.12
C MET A 112 18.95 -18.54 -5.06
N ASP A 113 18.50 -19.58 -5.76
CA ASP A 113 19.32 -20.37 -6.72
C ASP A 113 19.46 -19.66 -8.08
N SER A 114 20.28 -18.58 -8.11
CA SER A 114 20.53 -17.82 -9.32
C SER A 114 21.16 -18.64 -10.45
N THR A 115 21.96 -19.65 -10.11
CA THR A 115 22.60 -20.52 -11.10
C THR A 115 21.54 -21.29 -11.89
N ARG A 116 20.56 -21.88 -11.20
CA ARG A 116 19.46 -22.61 -11.84
C ARG A 116 18.57 -21.66 -12.65
N LEU A 117 18.25 -20.48 -12.12
CA LEU A 117 17.44 -19.46 -12.80
C LEU A 117 18.10 -19.00 -14.10
N ASN A 118 19.39 -18.64 -14.06
CA ASN A 118 20.13 -18.22 -15.25
C ASN A 118 20.28 -19.33 -16.28
N LYS A 119 20.41 -20.59 -15.84
CA LYS A 119 20.45 -21.73 -16.75
C LYS A 119 19.11 -21.99 -17.44
N ALA A 120 17.99 -21.83 -16.70
CA ALA A 120 16.65 -22.01 -17.23
C ALA A 120 16.24 -20.87 -18.19
N GLY A 121 16.60 -19.62 -17.83
CA GLY A 121 16.25 -18.45 -18.63
C GLY A 121 14.76 -18.37 -18.90
N ILE A 122 14.40 -17.94 -20.11
CA ILE A 122 13.04 -17.86 -20.60
C ILE A 122 12.36 -19.23 -20.78
N SER A 123 13.17 -20.32 -20.89
CA SER A 123 12.61 -21.68 -21.08
C SER A 123 11.75 -22.15 -19.92
N ALA A 124 11.91 -21.54 -18.73
CA ALA A 124 11.06 -21.79 -17.58
C ALA A 124 9.55 -21.54 -17.84
N ILE A 125 9.24 -20.67 -18.81
CA ILE A 125 7.89 -20.30 -19.22
C ILE A 125 7.55 -20.72 -20.66
N GLN A 126 8.41 -21.51 -21.31
CA GLN A 126 8.21 -21.93 -22.70
C GLN A 126 6.84 -22.57 -22.94
N PRO A 127 6.31 -23.45 -22.05
CA PRO A 127 4.97 -24.03 -22.28
C PRO A 127 3.83 -23.00 -22.38
N TYR A 128 4.02 -21.83 -21.80
CA TYR A 128 3.06 -20.73 -21.88
C TYR A 128 3.23 -19.93 -23.17
N LEU A 129 4.47 -19.73 -23.61
CA LEU A 129 4.79 -19.09 -24.89
C LEU A 129 4.27 -19.95 -26.06
N ASP A 130 4.45 -21.26 -26.01
CA ASP A 130 3.95 -22.20 -27.03
C ASP A 130 2.41 -22.13 -27.16
N LYS A 131 1.70 -21.99 -26.04
CA LYS A 131 0.24 -21.78 -26.06
C LYS A 131 -0.15 -20.47 -26.74
N ILE A 132 0.63 -19.40 -26.54
CA ILE A 132 0.39 -18.11 -27.21
C ILE A 132 0.64 -18.28 -28.72
N ASP A 133 1.73 -18.97 -29.12
CA ASP A 133 2.05 -19.20 -30.52
C ASP A 133 1.01 -20.04 -31.26
N ALA A 134 0.37 -20.96 -30.56
CA ALA A 134 -0.70 -21.80 -31.09
C ALA A 134 -2.04 -21.07 -31.32
N VAL A 135 -2.17 -19.81 -30.88
CA VAL A 135 -3.38 -19.00 -31.10
C VAL A 135 -3.51 -18.64 -32.57
N ASN A 136 -4.63 -19.02 -33.20
CA ASN A 136 -4.91 -18.77 -34.61
C ASN A 136 -6.31 -18.17 -34.86
N ASP A 137 -7.09 -17.96 -33.80
CA ASP A 137 -8.41 -17.33 -33.86
C ASP A 137 -8.71 -16.55 -32.57
N LEU A 138 -9.79 -15.77 -32.60
CA LEU A 138 -10.20 -14.91 -31.49
C LEU A 138 -10.67 -15.69 -30.26
N ASN A 139 -11.32 -16.83 -30.41
CA ASN A 139 -11.77 -17.65 -29.29
C ASN A 139 -10.57 -18.22 -28.53
N LYS A 140 -9.54 -18.71 -29.22
CA LYS A 140 -8.29 -19.15 -28.60
C LYS A 140 -7.57 -18.01 -27.92
N LEU A 141 -7.59 -16.79 -28.49
CA LEU A 141 -7.05 -15.60 -27.84
C LEU A 141 -7.77 -15.31 -26.52
N ILE A 142 -9.09 -15.40 -26.50
CA ILE A 142 -9.92 -15.16 -25.30
C ILE A 142 -9.68 -16.24 -24.23
N SER A 143 -9.66 -17.52 -24.62
CA SER A 143 -9.33 -18.64 -23.72
C SER A 143 -7.94 -18.44 -23.09
N LEU A 144 -6.95 -18.09 -23.91
CA LEU A 144 -5.59 -17.84 -23.43
C LEU A 144 -5.51 -16.59 -22.52
N THR A 145 -6.29 -15.55 -22.80
CA THR A 145 -6.38 -14.37 -21.94
C THR A 145 -6.85 -14.77 -20.52
N ALA A 146 -7.89 -15.58 -20.41
CA ALA A 146 -8.36 -16.12 -19.13
C ALA A 146 -7.27 -16.96 -18.42
N PHE A 147 -6.56 -17.79 -19.19
CA PHE A 147 -5.45 -18.58 -18.66
C PHE A 147 -4.32 -17.73 -18.09
N ILE A 148 -3.95 -16.61 -18.75
CA ILE A 148 -2.93 -15.68 -18.25
C ILE A 148 -3.42 -14.96 -17.01
N HIS A 149 -4.70 -14.56 -16.95
CA HIS A 149 -5.31 -13.98 -15.74
C HIS A 149 -5.13 -14.87 -14.49
N ARG A 150 -5.13 -16.18 -14.67
CA ARG A 150 -4.97 -17.12 -13.56
C ARG A 150 -3.56 -17.21 -13.00
N GLY A 151 -2.52 -16.88 -13.79
CA GLY A 151 -1.16 -17.20 -13.35
C GLY A 151 -0.09 -16.14 -13.56
N ALA A 152 -0.30 -15.15 -14.44
CA ALA A 152 0.77 -14.27 -14.88
C ALA A 152 0.39 -12.81 -15.14
N GLY A 153 -0.72 -12.36 -14.58
CA GLY A 153 -1.17 -10.96 -14.68
C GLY A 153 -2.55 -10.80 -15.29
N SER A 154 -2.98 -9.55 -15.53
CA SER A 154 -4.33 -9.21 -16.00
C SER A 154 -4.24 -8.45 -17.33
N PRO A 155 -4.05 -9.18 -18.47
CA PRO A 155 -4.04 -8.56 -19.78
C PRO A 155 -5.45 -8.07 -20.20
N MET A 156 -5.49 -7.07 -21.05
CA MET A 156 -6.68 -6.45 -21.67
C MET A 156 -7.57 -5.68 -20.67
N PHE A 157 -7.94 -6.24 -19.52
CA PHE A 157 -8.85 -5.64 -18.53
C PHE A 157 -8.59 -6.23 -17.14
N GLY A 158 -9.08 -5.56 -16.10
CA GLY A 158 -9.15 -6.14 -14.76
C GLY A 158 -10.37 -7.02 -14.60
N PHE A 159 -10.23 -8.12 -13.87
CA PHE A 159 -11.28 -9.11 -13.68
C PHE A 159 -11.18 -9.71 -12.27
N GLY A 160 -12.31 -9.84 -11.59
CA GLY A 160 -12.35 -10.42 -10.25
C GLY A 160 -13.72 -10.86 -9.80
N VAL A 161 -13.73 -11.50 -8.63
CA VAL A 161 -14.93 -11.72 -7.82
C VAL A 161 -14.73 -10.92 -6.54
N GLU A 162 -15.52 -9.88 -6.41
CA GLU A 162 -15.44 -8.89 -5.34
C GLU A 162 -16.81 -8.69 -4.68
N GLN A 163 -16.81 -8.05 -3.55
CA GLN A 163 -18.06 -7.67 -2.86
C GLN A 163 -18.88 -6.71 -3.72
N ASP A 164 -20.18 -6.99 -3.91
CA ASP A 164 -21.10 -6.08 -4.63
C ASP A 164 -21.31 -4.81 -3.80
N SER A 165 -20.82 -3.68 -4.29
CA SER A 165 -20.90 -2.41 -3.57
C SER A 165 -22.33 -1.98 -3.21
N LYS A 166 -23.36 -2.40 -3.98
CA LYS A 166 -24.77 -2.10 -3.65
C LYS A 166 -25.45 -3.18 -2.83
N ILE A 167 -24.86 -4.38 -2.76
CA ILE A 167 -25.38 -5.50 -1.96
C ILE A 167 -24.21 -6.11 -1.20
N SER A 168 -23.76 -5.43 -0.18
CA SER A 168 -22.51 -5.74 0.57
C SER A 168 -22.44 -7.15 1.17
N SER A 169 -23.56 -7.89 1.22
CA SER A 169 -23.61 -9.29 1.67
C SER A 169 -23.28 -10.31 0.57
N LYS A 170 -23.11 -9.89 -0.69
CA LYS A 170 -22.90 -10.76 -1.84
C LYS A 170 -21.58 -10.50 -2.54
N ASN A 171 -21.01 -11.55 -3.12
CA ASN A 171 -19.90 -11.44 -4.04
C ASN A 171 -20.45 -11.41 -5.49
N ALA A 172 -19.85 -10.58 -6.35
CA ALA A 172 -20.21 -10.41 -7.74
C ALA A 172 -18.96 -10.50 -8.63
N VAL A 173 -19.16 -10.92 -9.87
CA VAL A 173 -18.10 -10.80 -10.90
C VAL A 173 -17.98 -9.33 -11.27
N THR A 174 -16.76 -8.82 -11.26
CA THR A 174 -16.43 -7.43 -11.60
C THR A 174 -15.45 -7.38 -12.77
N ILE A 175 -15.62 -6.39 -13.66
CA ILE A 175 -14.76 -6.13 -14.81
C ILE A 175 -14.47 -4.63 -14.85
N TRP A 176 -13.19 -4.27 -14.98
CA TRP A 176 -12.78 -2.86 -15.08
C TRP A 176 -11.68 -2.65 -16.11
N GLN A 177 -11.46 -1.40 -16.50
CA GLN A 177 -10.41 -1.03 -17.44
C GLN A 177 -9.03 -1.50 -16.94
N GLY A 178 -8.13 -1.84 -17.87
CA GLY A 178 -6.81 -2.35 -17.53
C GLY A 178 -5.92 -2.56 -18.73
N GLY A 179 -4.92 -3.42 -18.57
CA GLY A 179 -4.09 -3.88 -19.68
C GLY A 179 -2.98 -2.93 -20.12
N LEU A 180 -2.83 -1.74 -19.50
CA LEU A 180 -1.71 -0.84 -19.76
C LEU A 180 -0.41 -1.35 -19.10
N SER A 181 0.72 -0.96 -19.67
CA SER A 181 2.05 -1.28 -19.14
C SER A 181 2.74 -0.08 -18.49
N LEU A 182 2.44 1.13 -18.93
CA LEU A 182 2.85 2.35 -18.25
C LEU A 182 1.93 2.62 -17.04
N PRO A 183 2.42 3.32 -16.00
CA PRO A 183 1.70 3.48 -14.73
C PRO A 183 0.34 4.18 -14.85
N ASP A 184 0.20 5.10 -15.78
CA ASP A 184 -1.03 5.83 -16.05
C ASP A 184 -1.25 6.09 -17.55
N ARG A 185 -2.52 6.28 -17.93
CA ARG A 185 -2.89 6.57 -19.32
C ARG A 185 -2.21 7.83 -19.88
N SER A 186 -1.94 8.83 -19.06
CA SER A 186 -1.33 10.10 -19.45
C SER A 186 0.05 9.93 -20.08
N TYR A 187 0.81 8.91 -19.67
CA TYR A 187 2.11 8.59 -20.28
C TYR A 187 2.05 8.29 -21.79
N TYR A 188 0.89 7.90 -22.31
CA TYR A 188 0.70 7.62 -23.75
C TYR A 188 0.42 8.87 -24.57
N PHE A 189 0.00 9.99 -23.94
CA PHE A 189 -0.50 11.18 -24.66
C PHE A 189 0.24 12.47 -24.35
N GLU A 190 0.63 12.68 -23.09
CA GLU A 190 1.22 13.95 -22.68
C GLU A 190 2.59 14.18 -23.35
N ASN A 191 2.88 15.47 -23.60
CA ASN A 191 4.05 15.88 -24.38
C ASN A 191 5.04 16.70 -23.55
N ASP A 192 4.94 16.69 -22.22
CA ASP A 192 6.02 17.19 -21.38
C ASP A 192 7.31 16.36 -21.58
N GLU A 193 8.44 16.99 -21.35
CA GLU A 193 9.76 16.42 -21.63
C GLU A 193 9.97 15.04 -20.96
N ARG A 194 9.55 14.92 -19.69
CA ARG A 194 9.68 13.66 -18.93
C ARG A 194 8.84 12.55 -19.55
N THR A 195 7.58 12.81 -19.86
CA THR A 195 6.66 11.82 -20.43
C THR A 195 7.10 11.37 -21.81
N VAL A 196 7.58 12.30 -22.67
CA VAL A 196 8.15 11.95 -23.99
C VAL A 196 9.37 11.05 -23.83
N LYS A 197 10.26 11.36 -22.89
CA LYS A 197 11.46 10.54 -22.60
C LYS A 197 11.08 9.15 -22.09
N VAL A 198 10.13 9.05 -21.16
CA VAL A 198 9.63 7.77 -20.64
C VAL A 198 9.03 6.92 -21.76
N ARG A 199 8.20 7.52 -22.62
CA ARG A 199 7.58 6.81 -23.76
C ARG A 199 8.62 6.31 -24.78
N ALA A 200 9.64 7.08 -25.06
CA ALA A 200 10.76 6.65 -25.92
C ALA A 200 11.55 5.48 -25.29
N LYS A 201 11.82 5.55 -23.98
CA LYS A 201 12.45 4.46 -23.22
C LYS A 201 11.56 3.23 -23.11
N PHE A 202 10.23 3.40 -23.06
CA PHE A 202 9.28 2.29 -23.10
C PHE A 202 9.35 1.54 -24.43
N LEU A 203 9.39 2.26 -25.56
CA LEU A 203 9.55 1.63 -26.87
C LEU A 203 10.86 0.82 -26.96
N GLN A 204 11.96 1.37 -26.43
CA GLN A 204 13.24 0.66 -26.37
C GLN A 204 13.17 -0.58 -25.47
N HIS A 205 12.49 -0.48 -24.32
CA HIS A 205 12.25 -1.59 -23.42
C HIS A 205 11.45 -2.71 -24.10
N LEU A 206 10.37 -2.36 -24.79
CA LEU A 206 9.59 -3.33 -25.56
C LEU A 206 10.44 -4.07 -26.60
N GLU A 207 11.28 -3.33 -27.36
CA GLU A 207 12.19 -3.94 -28.33
C GLU A 207 13.16 -4.92 -27.66
N ASN A 208 13.73 -4.55 -26.50
CA ASN A 208 14.64 -5.41 -25.75
C ASN A 208 13.93 -6.67 -25.22
N MET A 209 12.70 -6.54 -24.73
CA MET A 209 11.91 -7.68 -24.26
C MET A 209 11.57 -8.66 -25.39
N PHE A 210 11.27 -8.17 -26.60
CA PHE A 210 11.07 -9.05 -27.76
C PHE A 210 12.36 -9.72 -28.22
N LYS A 211 13.53 -9.09 -28.07
CA LYS A 211 14.84 -9.74 -28.30
C LYS A 211 15.10 -10.86 -27.29
N ILE A 212 14.75 -10.66 -26.02
CA ILE A 212 14.79 -11.73 -25.00
C ILE A 212 13.87 -12.90 -25.39
N LEU A 213 12.76 -12.64 -26.07
CA LEU A 213 11.85 -13.62 -26.66
C LEU A 213 12.36 -14.23 -27.99
N ASN A 214 13.64 -14.03 -28.33
CA ASN A 214 14.30 -14.53 -29.54
C ASN A 214 13.76 -13.99 -30.88
N TYR A 215 13.13 -12.80 -30.89
CA TYR A 215 12.80 -12.09 -32.12
C TYR A 215 14.09 -11.51 -32.72
N ASP A 216 14.24 -11.56 -34.03
CA ASP A 216 15.30 -10.82 -34.70
C ASP A 216 15.12 -9.30 -34.54
N HIS A 217 16.14 -8.51 -34.88
CA HIS A 217 16.11 -7.07 -34.67
C HIS A 217 14.93 -6.37 -35.37
N GLN A 218 14.59 -6.77 -36.58
CA GLN A 218 13.50 -6.15 -37.34
C GLN A 218 12.13 -6.56 -36.78
N ALA A 219 11.94 -7.83 -36.50
CA ALA A 219 10.71 -8.35 -35.90
C ALA A 219 10.47 -7.73 -34.50
N ALA A 220 11.51 -7.59 -33.66
CA ALA A 220 11.43 -6.95 -32.35
C ALA A 220 10.98 -5.49 -32.43
N ARG A 221 11.52 -4.72 -33.39
CA ARG A 221 11.12 -3.32 -33.62
C ARG A 221 9.67 -3.20 -34.04
N VAL A 222 9.24 -4.05 -34.98
CA VAL A 222 7.86 -4.06 -35.49
C VAL A 222 6.90 -4.46 -34.37
N ALA A 223 7.22 -5.50 -33.60
CA ALA A 223 6.42 -5.94 -32.45
C ALA A 223 6.31 -4.84 -31.38
N ALA A 224 7.42 -4.17 -31.02
CA ALA A 224 7.43 -3.07 -30.07
C ALA A 224 6.57 -1.88 -30.52
N ALA A 225 6.68 -1.47 -31.78
CA ALA A 225 5.87 -0.38 -32.32
C ALA A 225 4.37 -0.73 -32.34
N ASN A 226 4.02 -1.95 -32.72
CA ASN A 226 2.63 -2.44 -32.71
C ASN A 226 2.08 -2.54 -31.27
N GLN A 227 2.89 -2.99 -30.32
CA GLN A 227 2.56 -3.03 -28.91
C GLN A 227 2.21 -1.64 -28.36
N LEU A 228 3.11 -0.66 -28.59
CA LEU A 228 2.87 0.73 -28.16
C LEU A 228 1.59 1.29 -28.78
N LYS A 229 1.34 1.04 -30.07
CA LYS A 229 0.13 1.48 -30.77
C LYS A 229 -1.14 0.84 -30.19
N LEU A 230 -1.10 -0.45 -29.88
CA LEU A 230 -2.21 -1.16 -29.25
C LEU A 230 -2.50 -0.59 -27.85
N GLU A 231 -1.49 -0.47 -27.01
CA GLU A 231 -1.68 0.08 -25.65
C GLU A 231 -2.09 1.56 -25.66
N THR A 232 -1.68 2.33 -26.66
CA THR A 232 -2.15 3.72 -26.85
C THR A 232 -3.66 3.73 -27.14
N ALA A 233 -4.19 2.78 -27.92
CA ALA A 233 -5.64 2.66 -28.14
C ALA A 233 -6.38 2.30 -26.85
N LEU A 234 -5.88 1.34 -26.08
CA LEU A 234 -6.43 1.00 -24.76
C LEU A 234 -6.40 2.18 -23.79
N ALA A 235 -5.28 2.92 -23.75
CA ALA A 235 -5.14 4.10 -22.92
C ALA A 235 -6.10 5.23 -23.31
N PHE A 236 -6.36 5.39 -24.61
CA PHE A 236 -7.35 6.35 -25.10
C PHE A 236 -8.76 6.02 -24.62
N ALA A 237 -9.11 4.75 -24.58
CA ALA A 237 -10.40 4.26 -24.12
C ALA A 237 -10.57 4.30 -22.58
N SER A 238 -9.48 4.41 -21.83
CA SER A 238 -9.49 4.39 -20.38
C SER A 238 -9.94 5.73 -19.80
N ARG A 239 -10.73 5.71 -18.73
CA ARG A 239 -11.01 6.89 -17.90
C ARG A 239 -9.73 7.37 -17.21
N LYS A 240 -9.72 8.64 -16.85
CA LYS A 240 -8.69 9.20 -15.98
C LYS A 240 -8.77 8.58 -14.58
N LYS A 241 -7.66 8.63 -13.82
CA LYS A 241 -7.58 8.08 -12.46
C LYS A 241 -8.64 8.69 -11.54
N GLU A 242 -8.80 10.01 -11.53
CA GLU A 242 -9.80 10.70 -10.71
C GLU A 242 -11.24 10.25 -11.01
N ASP A 243 -11.56 9.90 -12.26
CA ASP A 243 -12.89 9.38 -12.64
C ASP A 243 -13.11 7.92 -12.19
N THR A 244 -12.03 7.14 -12.04
CA THR A 244 -12.13 5.75 -11.56
C THR A 244 -12.33 5.66 -10.04
N ARG A 245 -12.15 6.75 -9.30
CA ARG A 245 -12.39 6.78 -7.85
C ARG A 245 -13.88 6.81 -7.48
N ASP A 246 -14.75 7.42 -8.30
CA ASP A 246 -16.17 7.57 -7.95
C ASP A 246 -16.91 6.23 -8.03
N PRO A 247 -17.33 5.63 -6.87
CA PRO A 247 -17.96 4.30 -6.87
C PRO A 247 -19.33 4.29 -7.56
N LEU A 248 -20.03 5.44 -7.67
CA LEU A 248 -21.30 5.53 -8.41
C LEU A 248 -21.08 5.52 -9.91
N LYS A 249 -20.07 6.23 -10.42
CA LYS A 249 -19.72 6.26 -11.84
C LYS A 249 -19.17 4.92 -12.33
N ASN A 250 -18.57 4.13 -11.45
CA ASN A 250 -17.90 2.88 -11.76
C ASN A 250 -18.72 1.64 -11.37
N TYR A 251 -20.05 1.78 -11.25
CA TYR A 251 -20.95 0.68 -10.98
C TYR A 251 -22.05 0.56 -12.06
N THR A 252 -21.82 -0.28 -13.04
CA THR A 252 -22.82 -0.63 -14.06
C THR A 252 -23.08 -2.12 -14.02
N LYS A 253 -24.21 -2.53 -13.44
CA LYS A 253 -24.61 -3.93 -13.38
C LYS A 253 -25.30 -4.33 -14.68
N LEU A 254 -24.73 -5.31 -15.39
CA LEU A 254 -25.22 -5.82 -16.67
C LEU A 254 -25.58 -7.29 -16.55
N SER A 255 -26.65 -7.71 -17.22
CA SER A 255 -26.87 -9.12 -17.51
C SER A 255 -25.85 -9.61 -18.53
N TYR A 256 -25.63 -10.90 -18.59
CA TYR A 256 -24.74 -11.50 -19.60
C TYR A 256 -25.15 -11.19 -21.05
N LYS A 257 -26.46 -11.14 -21.32
CA LYS A 257 -27.00 -10.73 -22.62
C LYS A 257 -26.60 -9.29 -22.96
N GLN A 258 -26.75 -8.37 -22.02
CA GLN A 258 -26.34 -6.95 -22.20
C GLN A 258 -24.82 -6.83 -22.42
N LEU A 259 -24.01 -7.56 -21.63
CA LEU A 259 -22.56 -7.59 -21.80
C LEU A 259 -22.16 -8.11 -23.19
N SER A 260 -22.78 -9.22 -23.65
CA SER A 260 -22.52 -9.78 -24.98
C SER A 260 -22.99 -8.85 -26.11
N THR A 261 -24.06 -8.07 -25.90
CA THR A 261 -24.48 -7.04 -26.84
C THR A 261 -23.50 -5.89 -26.93
N LEU A 262 -22.92 -5.46 -25.76
CA LEU A 262 -21.91 -4.42 -25.68
C LEU A 262 -20.60 -4.84 -26.38
N THR A 263 -20.25 -6.12 -26.27
CA THR A 263 -18.96 -6.68 -26.71
C THR A 263 -19.14 -7.96 -27.53
N PRO A 264 -19.77 -7.89 -28.73
CA PRO A 264 -20.15 -9.08 -29.52
C PRO A 264 -18.94 -9.87 -30.05
N ASN A 265 -17.74 -9.31 -30.05
CA ASN A 265 -16.52 -10.00 -30.48
C ASN A 265 -15.81 -10.72 -29.35
N PHE A 266 -16.24 -10.54 -28.08
CA PHE A 266 -15.63 -11.17 -26.91
C PHE A 266 -16.55 -12.27 -26.35
N ASN A 267 -16.13 -13.53 -26.44
CA ASN A 267 -16.87 -14.66 -25.91
C ASN A 267 -16.71 -14.80 -24.39
N TRP A 268 -17.55 -14.10 -23.64
CA TRP A 268 -17.51 -14.11 -22.17
C TRP A 268 -17.84 -15.47 -21.55
N GLN A 269 -18.66 -16.27 -22.21
CA GLN A 269 -18.98 -17.63 -21.75
C GLN A 269 -17.70 -18.49 -21.73
N LEU A 270 -16.94 -18.45 -22.83
CA LEU A 270 -15.66 -19.14 -22.94
C LEU A 270 -14.65 -18.60 -21.92
N PHE A 271 -14.54 -17.28 -21.81
CA PHE A 271 -13.63 -16.66 -20.81
C PHE A 271 -13.94 -17.12 -19.38
N ASN A 272 -15.21 -17.11 -18.98
CA ASN A 272 -15.61 -17.51 -17.63
C ASN A 272 -15.37 -19.00 -17.38
N GLN A 273 -15.68 -19.85 -18.36
CA GLN A 273 -15.42 -21.29 -18.27
C GLN A 273 -13.94 -21.56 -18.02
N GLU A 274 -13.05 -20.90 -18.76
CA GLU A 274 -11.60 -21.00 -18.60
C GLU A 274 -11.12 -20.38 -17.28
N ALA A 275 -11.75 -19.31 -16.80
CA ALA A 275 -11.50 -18.70 -15.51
C ALA A 275 -12.01 -19.55 -14.32
N GLY A 276 -12.80 -20.59 -14.56
CA GLY A 276 -13.37 -21.46 -13.53
C GLY A 276 -14.71 -20.99 -12.95
N LEU A 277 -15.41 -20.08 -13.66
CA LEU A 277 -16.73 -19.59 -13.28
C LEU A 277 -17.84 -20.28 -14.08
N GLN A 278 -18.93 -20.59 -13.40
CA GLN A 278 -20.14 -21.16 -13.99
C GLN A 278 -21.37 -20.38 -13.54
N ASN A 279 -22.42 -20.38 -14.34
CA ASN A 279 -23.74 -19.82 -14.01
C ASN A 279 -23.67 -18.34 -13.56
N VAL A 280 -22.89 -17.52 -14.29
CA VAL A 280 -22.80 -16.08 -14.03
C VAL A 280 -23.93 -15.37 -14.79
N ASP A 281 -24.95 -14.91 -14.07
CA ASP A 281 -26.10 -14.22 -14.66
C ASP A 281 -25.85 -12.73 -14.91
N THR A 282 -25.11 -12.10 -14.00
CA THR A 282 -24.83 -10.66 -14.02
C THR A 282 -23.37 -10.37 -13.66
N VAL A 283 -22.87 -9.25 -14.19
CA VAL A 283 -21.53 -8.71 -13.88
C VAL A 283 -21.64 -7.23 -13.54
N ILE A 284 -20.70 -6.73 -12.75
CA ILE A 284 -20.52 -5.30 -12.51
C ILE A 284 -19.39 -4.82 -13.42
N VAL A 285 -19.66 -3.87 -14.29
CA VAL A 285 -18.69 -3.27 -15.20
C VAL A 285 -18.39 -1.86 -14.72
N GLY A 286 -17.12 -1.59 -14.42
CA GLY A 286 -16.68 -0.27 -13.98
C GLY A 286 -16.78 0.76 -15.13
N GLN A 287 -16.27 0.42 -16.30
CA GLN A 287 -16.15 1.30 -17.45
C GLN A 287 -16.69 0.62 -18.72
N PRO A 288 -18.01 0.66 -19.00
CA PRO A 288 -18.62 0.02 -20.17
C PRO A 288 -18.05 0.54 -21.50
N GLU A 289 -17.74 1.82 -21.59
CA GLU A 289 -17.15 2.43 -22.78
C GLU A 289 -15.75 1.87 -23.10
N TYR A 290 -14.96 1.53 -22.08
CA TYR A 290 -13.69 0.84 -22.26
C TYR A 290 -13.86 -0.52 -22.90
N LEU A 291 -14.80 -1.34 -22.40
CA LEU A 291 -15.09 -2.66 -22.97
C LEU A 291 -15.61 -2.56 -24.40
N SER A 292 -16.43 -1.55 -24.70
CA SER A 292 -16.90 -1.29 -26.05
C SER A 292 -15.76 -0.94 -27.02
N ALA A 293 -14.78 -0.15 -26.56
CA ALA A 293 -13.60 0.18 -27.34
C ALA A 293 -12.67 -1.04 -27.53
N LEU A 294 -12.38 -1.78 -26.45
CA LEU A 294 -11.64 -3.04 -26.53
C LEU A 294 -12.26 -4.02 -27.53
N ASN A 295 -13.59 -4.16 -27.53
CA ASN A 295 -14.31 -5.01 -28.49
C ASN A 295 -14.06 -4.60 -29.96
N LYS A 296 -13.95 -3.31 -30.24
CA LYS A 296 -13.60 -2.81 -31.59
C LYS A 296 -12.13 -3.08 -31.91
N ASP A 297 -11.25 -2.87 -30.93
CA ASP A 297 -9.81 -3.04 -31.08
C ASP A 297 -9.43 -4.53 -31.32
N LEU A 298 -10.18 -5.48 -30.78
CA LEU A 298 -10.02 -6.91 -31.06
C LEU A 298 -10.10 -7.26 -32.57
N LYS A 299 -10.90 -6.51 -33.36
CA LYS A 299 -10.96 -6.65 -34.80
C LYS A 299 -10.02 -5.71 -35.55
N LYS A 300 -9.74 -4.55 -35.00
CA LYS A 300 -8.92 -3.52 -35.63
C LYS A 300 -7.45 -3.91 -35.70
N PHE A 301 -6.92 -4.50 -34.64
CA PHE A 301 -5.54 -4.95 -34.58
C PHE A 301 -5.39 -6.39 -35.06
N PRO A 302 -4.34 -6.69 -35.84
CA PRO A 302 -4.04 -8.06 -36.26
C PRO A 302 -3.89 -9.00 -35.07
N LEU A 303 -4.26 -10.27 -35.22
CA LEU A 303 -4.14 -11.30 -34.18
C LEU A 303 -2.69 -11.40 -33.65
N GLU A 304 -1.70 -11.25 -34.54
CA GLU A 304 -0.29 -11.27 -34.16
C GLU A 304 0.08 -10.13 -33.18
N SER A 305 -0.53 -8.95 -33.29
CA SER A 305 -0.32 -7.87 -32.34
C SER A 305 -0.83 -8.24 -30.94
N TRP A 306 -1.96 -8.94 -30.84
CA TRP A 306 -2.50 -9.46 -29.57
C TRP A 306 -1.63 -10.58 -29.00
N LYS A 307 -1.11 -11.48 -29.83
CA LYS A 307 -0.15 -12.51 -29.40
C LYS A 307 1.12 -11.89 -28.82
N ASN A 308 1.70 -10.91 -29.50
CA ASN A 308 2.88 -10.16 -29.01
C ASN A 308 2.55 -9.45 -27.68
N TYR A 309 1.39 -8.81 -27.58
CA TYR A 309 0.93 -8.19 -26.34
C TYR A 309 0.86 -9.22 -25.20
N LEU A 310 0.26 -10.39 -25.42
CA LEU A 310 0.18 -11.42 -24.39
C LEU A 310 1.56 -12.00 -24.00
N LYS A 311 2.46 -12.20 -24.98
CA LYS A 311 3.86 -12.62 -24.70
C LYS A 311 4.56 -11.62 -23.80
N TYR A 312 4.48 -10.34 -24.15
CA TYR A 312 5.09 -9.27 -23.33
C TYR A 312 4.48 -9.24 -21.92
N LYS A 313 3.15 -9.29 -21.78
CA LYS A 313 2.48 -9.30 -20.48
C LYS A 313 2.91 -10.49 -19.62
N LEU A 314 3.00 -11.67 -20.20
CA LEU A 314 3.47 -12.88 -19.53
C LEU A 314 4.91 -12.72 -19.01
N VAL A 315 5.85 -12.33 -19.90
CA VAL A 315 7.27 -12.20 -19.51
C VAL A 315 7.45 -11.09 -18.49
N ARG A 316 6.82 -9.94 -18.68
CA ARG A 316 6.87 -8.84 -17.72
C ARG A 316 6.34 -9.26 -16.35
N GLY A 317 5.19 -9.95 -16.31
CA GLY A 317 4.57 -10.41 -15.06
C GLY A 317 5.42 -11.42 -14.29
N LEU A 318 6.27 -12.15 -14.99
CA LEU A 318 7.12 -13.19 -14.41
C LEU A 318 8.63 -12.82 -14.35
N ALA A 319 9.01 -11.64 -14.82
CA ALA A 319 10.42 -11.23 -14.95
C ALA A 319 11.24 -11.37 -13.66
N SER A 320 10.63 -11.11 -12.49
CA SER A 320 11.28 -11.25 -11.17
C SER A 320 11.59 -12.71 -10.79
N TYR A 321 11.01 -13.67 -11.50
CA TYR A 321 11.14 -15.12 -11.24
C TYR A 321 11.92 -15.84 -12.34
N LEU A 322 12.43 -15.10 -13.32
CA LEU A 322 13.25 -15.61 -14.43
C LEU A 322 14.74 -15.30 -14.20
N ASP A 323 15.52 -15.35 -15.27
CA ASP A 323 16.94 -15.07 -15.26
C ASP A 323 17.30 -13.60 -14.99
N ASP A 324 18.56 -13.35 -14.66
CA ASP A 324 19.05 -12.03 -14.32
C ASP A 324 18.97 -11.04 -15.50
N SER A 325 19.03 -11.49 -16.76
CA SER A 325 18.97 -10.61 -17.93
C SER A 325 17.54 -10.06 -18.13
N THR A 326 16.53 -10.92 -17.99
CA THR A 326 15.11 -10.56 -18.07
C THR A 326 14.72 -9.63 -16.90
N TYR A 327 15.19 -9.96 -15.70
CA TYR A 327 15.00 -9.10 -14.53
C TYR A 327 15.66 -7.74 -14.73
N GLN A 328 16.92 -7.70 -15.20
CA GLN A 328 17.67 -6.46 -15.36
C GLN A 328 17.03 -5.52 -16.41
N GLU A 329 16.51 -6.04 -17.52
CA GLU A 329 15.79 -5.23 -18.50
C GLU A 329 14.51 -4.62 -17.90
N THR A 330 13.76 -5.39 -17.14
CA THR A 330 12.56 -4.91 -16.44
C THR A 330 12.92 -3.86 -15.39
N PHE A 331 13.99 -4.08 -14.61
CA PHE A 331 14.52 -3.12 -13.65
C PHE A 331 14.93 -1.79 -14.32
N ASN A 332 15.66 -1.86 -15.43
CA ASN A 332 16.15 -0.66 -16.15
C ASN A 332 15.01 0.24 -16.61
N PHE A 333 13.86 -0.32 -16.91
CA PHE A 333 12.71 0.49 -17.29
C PHE A 333 11.88 0.89 -16.05
N TYR A 334 11.31 -0.06 -15.32
CA TYR A 334 10.31 0.25 -14.27
C TYR A 334 10.92 0.84 -12.99
N ALA A 335 12.07 0.36 -12.55
CA ALA A 335 12.70 0.88 -11.36
C ALA A 335 13.60 2.09 -11.68
N LYS A 336 14.47 1.97 -12.68
CA LYS A 336 15.44 3.01 -12.98
C LYS A 336 14.84 4.18 -13.77
N THR A 337 14.14 3.93 -14.89
CA THR A 337 13.60 5.01 -15.72
C THR A 337 12.36 5.67 -15.10
N ILE A 338 11.42 4.89 -14.57
CA ILE A 338 10.17 5.43 -14.00
C ILE A 338 10.39 6.02 -12.59
N ASN A 339 11.16 5.35 -11.73
CA ASN A 339 11.28 5.68 -10.31
C ASN A 339 12.68 6.16 -9.88
N GLY A 340 13.64 6.29 -10.79
CA GLY A 340 14.97 6.85 -10.51
C GLY A 340 15.91 5.95 -9.70
N VAL A 341 15.55 4.68 -9.43
CA VAL A 341 16.39 3.73 -8.70
C VAL A 341 17.67 3.44 -9.47
N GLN A 342 18.84 3.49 -8.80
CA GLN A 342 20.13 3.42 -9.48
C GLN A 342 20.61 1.99 -9.72
N GLN A 343 20.35 1.09 -8.76
CA GLN A 343 20.77 -0.31 -8.81
C GLN A 343 19.71 -1.23 -8.20
N PRO A 344 19.65 -2.52 -8.59
CA PRO A 344 18.73 -3.48 -8.01
C PRO A 344 18.96 -3.68 -6.49
N LYS A 345 17.87 -3.97 -5.76
CA LYS A 345 18.00 -4.50 -4.40
C LYS A 345 18.79 -5.83 -4.41
N PRO A 346 19.52 -6.14 -3.34
CA PRO A 346 20.16 -7.45 -3.18
C PRO A 346 19.15 -8.60 -3.40
N ARG A 347 19.58 -9.70 -4.03
CA ARG A 347 18.69 -10.83 -4.35
C ARG A 347 17.91 -11.33 -3.14
N TRP A 348 18.57 -11.49 -1.99
CA TRP A 348 17.89 -11.96 -0.78
C TRP A 348 16.69 -11.10 -0.39
N LYS A 349 16.82 -9.77 -0.49
CA LYS A 349 15.75 -8.82 -0.14
C LYS A 349 14.57 -8.97 -1.11
N ARG A 350 14.86 -9.06 -2.41
CA ARG A 350 13.83 -9.29 -3.45
C ARG A 350 13.10 -10.62 -3.23
N VAL A 351 13.83 -11.70 -2.93
CA VAL A 351 13.24 -13.04 -2.71
C VAL A 351 12.44 -13.09 -1.43
N VAL A 352 12.88 -12.43 -0.37
CA VAL A 352 12.10 -12.28 0.88
C VAL A 352 10.80 -11.54 0.63
N GLU A 353 10.83 -10.39 -0.06
CA GLU A 353 9.64 -9.61 -0.40
C GLU A 353 8.65 -10.45 -1.25
N GLN A 354 9.13 -11.25 -2.21
CA GLN A 354 8.28 -12.13 -3.01
C GLN A 354 7.72 -13.32 -2.20
N THR A 355 8.54 -13.90 -1.31
CA THR A 355 8.10 -15.00 -0.44
C THR A 355 6.98 -14.52 0.50
N ASP A 356 7.15 -13.34 1.07
CA ASP A 356 6.14 -12.71 1.93
C ASP A 356 4.86 -12.37 1.15
N GLY A 357 5.00 -11.83 -0.06
CA GLY A 357 3.86 -11.50 -0.92
C GLY A 357 2.98 -12.71 -1.27
N PHE A 358 3.56 -13.89 -1.51
CA PHE A 358 2.81 -15.10 -1.84
C PHE A 358 2.38 -15.94 -0.64
N LEU A 359 3.23 -16.01 0.37
CA LEU A 359 3.06 -16.89 1.52
C LEU A 359 2.86 -16.12 2.84
N GLY A 360 2.46 -14.85 2.73
CA GLY A 360 2.31 -13.95 3.87
C GLY A 360 1.37 -14.47 4.96
N GLU A 361 0.35 -15.26 4.62
CA GLU A 361 -0.51 -15.94 5.60
C GLU A 361 0.28 -16.95 6.47
N LEU A 362 1.19 -17.69 5.87
CA LEU A 362 2.01 -18.69 6.60
C LEU A 362 3.12 -18.00 7.40
N ILE A 363 3.73 -16.97 6.82
CA ILE A 363 4.74 -16.14 7.48
C ILE A 363 4.11 -15.37 8.64
N GLY A 364 2.91 -14.81 8.44
CA GLY A 364 2.17 -14.03 9.43
C GLY A 364 1.84 -14.79 10.71
N GLN A 365 1.57 -16.11 10.61
CA GLN A 365 1.37 -16.97 11.78
C GLN A 365 2.62 -17.04 12.66
N VAL A 366 3.79 -17.18 12.04
CA VAL A 366 5.07 -17.18 12.75
C VAL A 366 5.40 -15.79 13.27
N TYR A 367 5.20 -14.77 12.44
CA TYR A 367 5.48 -13.37 12.77
C TYR A 367 4.67 -12.90 13.99
N ALA A 368 3.37 -13.22 14.02
CA ALA A 368 2.49 -12.84 15.12
C ALA A 368 2.90 -13.44 16.47
N THR A 369 3.50 -14.62 16.45
CA THR A 369 3.95 -15.32 17.67
C THR A 369 5.38 -14.99 18.09
N GLU A 370 6.29 -14.75 17.14
CA GLU A 370 7.72 -14.59 17.43
C GLU A 370 8.18 -13.13 17.50
N TYR A 371 7.50 -12.20 16.82
CA TYR A 371 7.98 -10.83 16.61
C TYR A 371 7.05 -9.73 17.12
N LEU A 372 5.76 -10.00 17.29
CA LEU A 372 4.89 -9.00 17.90
C LEU A 372 5.06 -8.99 19.42
N PRO A 373 5.29 -7.81 20.05
CA PRO A 373 5.30 -7.69 21.49
C PRO A 373 4.02 -8.19 22.16
N VAL A 374 4.13 -8.79 23.32
CA VAL A 374 2.96 -9.15 24.13
C VAL A 374 2.17 -7.88 24.46
N GLY A 375 0.83 -7.92 24.32
CA GLY A 375 -0.04 -6.77 24.57
C GLY A 375 -0.20 -5.84 23.37
N THR A 376 0.41 -6.14 22.20
CA THR A 376 0.27 -5.32 20.98
C THR A 376 -1.18 -5.12 20.57
N LYS A 377 -1.98 -6.20 20.54
CA LYS A 377 -3.39 -6.14 20.10
C LYS A 377 -4.21 -5.26 21.05
N GLU A 378 -4.01 -5.44 22.34
CA GLU A 378 -4.69 -4.70 23.41
C GLU A 378 -4.33 -3.20 23.34
N LYS A 379 -3.06 -2.85 23.16
CA LYS A 379 -2.63 -1.45 23.07
C LYS A 379 -3.16 -0.75 21.83
N LEU A 380 -3.14 -1.43 20.68
CA LEU A 380 -3.73 -0.90 19.45
C LEU A 380 -5.26 -0.70 19.58
N ILE A 381 -5.96 -1.64 20.22
CA ILE A 381 -7.41 -1.53 20.49
C ILE A 381 -7.70 -0.35 21.44
N GLU A 382 -6.88 -0.16 22.47
CA GLU A 382 -6.99 0.97 23.41
C GLU A 382 -6.95 2.30 22.67
N ILE A 383 -5.92 2.50 21.82
CA ILE A 383 -5.76 3.73 21.03
C ILE A 383 -6.92 3.89 20.03
N GLY A 384 -7.29 2.84 19.31
CA GLY A 384 -8.40 2.88 18.35
C GLY A 384 -9.74 3.25 19.01
N ASN A 385 -10.02 2.73 20.19
CA ASN A 385 -11.23 3.08 20.95
C ASN A 385 -11.20 4.52 21.48
N ALA A 386 -10.05 5.02 21.90
CA ALA A 386 -9.91 6.43 22.30
C ALA A 386 -10.22 7.38 21.14
N VAL A 387 -9.66 7.09 19.96
CA VAL A 387 -9.93 7.84 18.72
C VAL A 387 -11.42 7.75 18.32
N LYS A 388 -12.00 6.56 18.32
CA LYS A 388 -13.44 6.35 18.03
C LYS A 388 -14.33 7.16 18.97
N SER A 389 -14.02 7.21 20.26
CA SER A 389 -14.76 7.99 21.26
C SER A 389 -14.74 9.48 20.93
N VAL A 390 -13.60 10.02 20.57
CA VAL A 390 -13.46 11.42 20.15
C VAL A 390 -14.24 11.69 18.86
N TYR A 391 -14.21 10.77 17.91
CA TYR A 391 -14.94 10.90 16.64
C TYR A 391 -16.46 11.01 16.91
N VAL A 392 -17.00 10.22 17.86
CA VAL A 392 -18.41 10.33 18.29
C VAL A 392 -18.72 11.72 18.82
N GLU A 393 -17.87 12.27 19.70
CA GLU A 393 -18.04 13.62 20.25
C GLU A 393 -18.00 14.68 19.16
N ARG A 394 -17.05 14.55 18.22
CA ARG A 394 -16.88 15.49 17.12
C ARG A 394 -18.09 15.52 16.20
N ILE A 395 -18.60 14.38 15.74
CA ILE A 395 -19.80 14.30 14.90
C ILE A 395 -21.00 14.97 15.59
N LYS A 396 -21.20 14.75 16.89
CA LYS A 396 -22.31 15.38 17.64
C LYS A 396 -22.23 16.91 17.58
N ASN A 397 -21.04 17.48 17.57
CA ASN A 397 -20.79 18.91 17.68
C ASN A 397 -20.56 19.62 16.32
N LEU A 398 -20.60 18.91 15.18
CA LEU A 398 -20.46 19.54 13.86
C LEU A 398 -21.63 20.50 13.57
N ASP A 399 -21.37 21.79 13.36
CA ASP A 399 -22.42 22.80 13.16
C ASP A 399 -23.08 22.70 11.78
N TRP A 400 -22.34 22.22 10.77
CA TRP A 400 -22.82 22.18 9.40
C TRP A 400 -23.70 20.96 9.09
N MET A 401 -23.61 19.88 9.90
CA MET A 401 -24.33 18.62 9.69
C MET A 401 -25.67 18.62 10.42
N SER A 402 -26.75 18.28 9.71
CA SER A 402 -28.09 18.16 10.30
C SER A 402 -28.21 17.01 11.31
N ALA A 403 -29.16 17.09 12.23
CA ALA A 403 -29.42 16.05 13.22
C ALA A 403 -29.67 14.67 12.59
N SER A 404 -30.40 14.62 11.48
CA SER A 404 -30.69 13.39 10.73
C SER A 404 -29.44 12.73 10.16
N THR A 405 -28.51 13.53 9.60
CA THR A 405 -27.25 13.02 9.06
C THR A 405 -26.30 12.61 10.19
N LYS A 406 -26.24 13.37 11.30
CA LYS A 406 -25.47 13.01 12.51
C LYS A 406 -25.88 11.64 13.06
N GLU A 407 -27.19 11.39 13.18
CA GLU A 407 -27.70 10.09 13.66
C GLU A 407 -27.19 8.93 12.79
N LYS A 408 -27.26 9.06 11.46
CA LYS A 408 -26.79 8.05 10.52
C LYS A 408 -25.27 7.90 10.55
N ALA A 409 -24.53 9.00 10.67
CA ALA A 409 -23.07 9.00 10.81
C ALA A 409 -22.63 8.28 12.09
N LEU A 410 -23.28 8.55 13.23
CA LEU A 410 -23.02 7.87 14.49
C LEU A 410 -23.35 6.39 14.42
N LYS A 411 -24.46 6.00 13.77
CA LYS A 411 -24.80 4.60 13.52
C LYS A 411 -23.75 3.90 12.66
N LYS A 412 -23.22 4.58 11.65
CA LYS A 412 -22.14 4.04 10.79
C LYS A 412 -20.85 3.86 11.58
N LEU A 413 -20.45 4.84 12.37
CA LEU A 413 -19.26 4.75 13.21
C LEU A 413 -19.40 3.66 14.29
N ASP A 414 -20.58 3.51 14.89
CA ASP A 414 -20.85 2.45 15.86
C ASP A 414 -20.72 1.05 15.24
N ALA A 415 -21.29 0.86 14.04
CA ALA A 415 -21.24 -0.38 13.28
C ALA A 415 -19.87 -0.69 12.64
N MET A 416 -18.91 0.24 12.71
CA MET A 416 -17.58 0.06 12.11
C MET A 416 -16.81 -1.04 12.82
N ILE A 417 -16.39 -2.04 12.04
CA ILE A 417 -15.59 -3.17 12.52
C ILE A 417 -14.12 -2.75 12.59
N MET A 418 -13.48 -2.95 13.73
CA MET A 418 -12.05 -2.78 13.91
C MET A 418 -11.36 -4.13 13.99
N LYS A 419 -10.55 -4.47 12.97
CA LYS A 419 -9.70 -5.64 12.93
C LYS A 419 -8.26 -5.23 13.26
N VAL A 420 -7.73 -5.74 14.35
CA VAL A 420 -6.47 -5.23 14.92
C VAL A 420 -5.49 -6.35 15.22
N GLY A 421 -4.22 -6.14 14.90
CA GLY A 421 -3.11 -7.03 15.23
C GLY A 421 -2.93 -8.14 14.21
N TYR A 422 -3.69 -9.20 14.30
CA TYR A 422 -3.63 -10.37 13.41
C TYR A 422 -5.00 -11.09 13.38
N PRO A 423 -5.29 -11.85 12.29
CA PRO A 423 -6.58 -12.54 12.15
C PRO A 423 -6.72 -13.70 13.13
N ASP A 424 -7.94 -13.91 13.63
CA ASP A 424 -8.25 -15.10 14.44
C ASP A 424 -8.39 -16.36 13.55
N LYS A 425 -8.71 -16.18 12.27
CA LYS A 425 -8.84 -17.24 11.27
C LYS A 425 -7.94 -16.97 10.08
N TRP A 426 -6.98 -17.85 9.84
CA TRP A 426 -6.04 -17.77 8.73
C TRP A 426 -6.57 -18.44 7.46
N LYS A 427 -6.16 -17.94 6.29
CA LYS A 427 -6.47 -18.59 5.01
C LYS A 427 -5.73 -19.92 4.90
N ASP A 428 -6.40 -20.94 4.42
CA ASP A 428 -5.82 -22.29 4.24
C ASP A 428 -5.07 -22.37 2.90
N LEU A 429 -3.74 -22.33 2.97
CA LEU A 429 -2.84 -22.51 1.83
C LEU A 429 -2.42 -23.96 1.59
N SER A 430 -3.07 -24.96 2.21
CA SER A 430 -2.71 -26.37 2.09
C SER A 430 -2.63 -26.85 0.64
N LYS A 431 -3.54 -26.40 -0.22
CA LYS A 431 -3.63 -26.74 -1.65
C LYS A 431 -2.66 -25.96 -2.55
N MET A 432 -1.91 -24.98 -2.04
CA MET A 432 -0.90 -24.29 -2.81
C MET A 432 0.35 -25.17 -2.92
N GLU A 433 0.72 -25.52 -4.14
CA GLU A 433 1.88 -26.38 -4.41
C GLU A 433 3.13 -25.54 -4.59
N ILE A 434 4.11 -25.77 -3.73
CA ILE A 434 5.44 -25.14 -3.77
C ILE A 434 6.50 -26.23 -3.66
N ASP A 435 7.54 -26.16 -4.50
CA ASP A 435 8.69 -27.05 -4.50
C ASP A 435 10.02 -26.29 -4.65
N ARG A 436 11.15 -27.00 -4.53
CA ARG A 436 12.50 -26.41 -4.67
C ARG A 436 12.98 -26.25 -6.11
N ASP A 437 12.24 -26.77 -7.09
CA ASP A 437 12.79 -26.99 -8.42
C ASP A 437 12.72 -25.76 -9.32
N SER A 438 11.65 -24.97 -9.22
CA SER A 438 11.44 -23.84 -10.13
C SER A 438 10.75 -22.66 -9.46
N TYR A 439 11.47 -21.55 -9.37
CA TYR A 439 10.94 -20.30 -8.82
C TYR A 439 9.78 -19.74 -9.65
N ALA A 440 9.91 -19.77 -10.99
CA ALA A 440 8.84 -19.32 -11.89
C ALA A 440 7.58 -20.18 -11.76
N LYS A 441 7.72 -21.51 -11.65
CA LYS A 441 6.60 -22.43 -11.43
C LYS A 441 5.92 -22.16 -10.07
N ASN A 442 6.70 -21.95 -9.02
CA ASN A 442 6.18 -21.60 -7.70
C ASN A 442 5.37 -20.30 -7.73
N ALA A 443 5.88 -19.25 -8.39
CA ALA A 443 5.15 -18.00 -8.56
C ALA A 443 3.82 -18.19 -9.33
N ILE A 444 3.84 -18.96 -10.42
CA ILE A 444 2.64 -19.28 -11.21
C ILE A 444 1.63 -20.07 -10.37
N ASN A 445 2.08 -21.11 -9.65
CA ASN A 445 1.22 -21.93 -8.79
C ASN A 445 0.58 -21.08 -7.67
N ALA A 446 1.35 -20.18 -7.07
CA ALA A 446 0.84 -19.27 -6.05
C ALA A 446 -0.19 -18.30 -6.62
N ASN A 447 0.08 -17.68 -7.77
CA ASN A 447 -0.89 -16.83 -8.46
C ASN A 447 -2.17 -17.59 -8.81
N GLN A 448 -2.06 -18.82 -9.32
CA GLN A 448 -3.22 -19.67 -9.63
C GLN A 448 -4.02 -20.00 -8.39
N TRP A 449 -3.35 -20.27 -7.27
CA TRP A 449 -4.03 -20.50 -6.00
C TRP A 449 -4.82 -19.26 -5.56
N HIS A 450 -4.21 -18.07 -5.57
CA HIS A 450 -4.86 -16.81 -5.21
C HIS A 450 -6.04 -16.50 -6.12
N PHE A 451 -5.87 -16.68 -7.42
CA PHE A 451 -6.95 -16.51 -8.39
C PHE A 451 -8.11 -17.48 -8.13
N ASN A 452 -7.82 -18.77 -7.95
CA ASN A 452 -8.85 -19.79 -7.68
C ASN A 452 -9.55 -19.52 -6.34
N TYR A 453 -8.84 -19.04 -5.33
CA TYR A 453 -9.41 -18.62 -4.06
C TYR A 453 -10.40 -17.46 -4.26
N MET A 454 -10.03 -16.42 -5.00
CA MET A 454 -10.89 -15.30 -5.35
C MET A 454 -12.15 -15.78 -6.10
N ILE A 455 -11.99 -16.60 -7.14
CA ILE A 455 -13.10 -17.18 -7.92
C ILE A 455 -14.03 -18.01 -7.03
N SER A 456 -13.49 -18.74 -6.07
CA SER A 456 -14.28 -19.60 -5.16
C SER A 456 -15.26 -18.84 -4.27
N LYS A 457 -15.16 -17.51 -4.19
CA LYS A 457 -16.09 -16.64 -3.45
C LYS A 457 -17.41 -16.43 -4.20
N PHE A 458 -17.42 -16.60 -5.53
CA PHE A 458 -18.63 -16.44 -6.33
C PHE A 458 -19.75 -17.38 -5.87
N GLY A 459 -20.96 -16.85 -5.71
CA GLY A 459 -22.10 -17.59 -5.20
C GLY A 459 -22.12 -17.86 -3.70
N LYS A 460 -21.10 -17.39 -2.95
CA LYS A 460 -21.04 -17.50 -1.50
C LYS A 460 -21.32 -16.16 -0.82
N PRO A 461 -21.83 -16.15 0.42
CA PRO A 461 -21.86 -14.95 1.24
C PRO A 461 -20.47 -14.37 1.45
N VAL A 462 -20.41 -13.06 1.70
CA VAL A 462 -19.17 -12.38 2.05
C VAL A 462 -18.69 -12.84 3.43
N ASP A 463 -17.44 -13.30 3.52
CA ASP A 463 -16.80 -13.62 4.80
C ASP A 463 -16.17 -12.35 5.40
N ARG A 464 -16.87 -11.71 6.32
CA ARG A 464 -16.39 -10.49 6.99
C ARG A 464 -15.27 -10.75 8.00
N THR A 465 -14.85 -11.99 8.24
CA THR A 465 -13.70 -12.30 9.10
C THR A 465 -12.38 -12.26 8.36
N GLU A 466 -12.42 -12.25 7.01
CA GLU A 466 -11.23 -12.28 6.17
C GLU A 466 -10.43 -10.97 6.24
N TRP A 467 -9.10 -11.09 6.28
CA TRP A 467 -8.16 -9.98 6.16
C TRP A 467 -7.53 -9.95 4.77
N ASN A 468 -7.25 -8.74 4.25
CA ASN A 468 -6.58 -8.56 2.95
C ASN A 468 -5.09 -8.22 3.09
N ILE A 469 -4.61 -7.96 4.31
CA ILE A 469 -3.19 -7.73 4.62
C ILE A 469 -2.77 -8.58 5.81
N GLN A 470 -1.46 -8.82 5.95
CA GLN A 470 -0.89 -9.69 6.98
C GLN A 470 -0.35 -8.88 8.16
N PRO A 471 -0.11 -9.50 9.35
CA PRO A 471 0.39 -8.84 10.55
C PRO A 471 1.73 -8.09 10.36
N GLN A 472 2.57 -8.55 9.45
CA GLN A 472 3.85 -7.96 9.09
C GLN A 472 3.78 -6.92 7.98
N THR A 473 2.61 -6.59 7.47
CA THR A 473 2.44 -5.53 6.47
C THR A 473 2.29 -4.17 7.18
N TYR A 474 3.31 -3.31 7.08
CA TYR A 474 3.25 -1.96 7.63
C TYR A 474 2.38 -1.06 6.75
N ASN A 475 1.10 -1.19 6.94
CA ASN A 475 0.03 -0.42 6.33
C ASN A 475 -1.27 -0.66 7.13
N ALA A 476 -2.32 0.10 6.82
CA ALA A 476 -3.69 -0.11 7.28
C ALA A 476 -4.65 0.13 6.11
N TYR A 477 -5.91 -0.22 6.25
CA TYR A 477 -6.92 0.15 5.26
C TYR A 477 -8.32 0.22 5.86
N TYR A 478 -9.18 1.03 5.24
CA TYR A 478 -10.62 1.00 5.41
C TYR A 478 -11.31 0.35 4.20
N ASN A 479 -12.23 -0.58 4.44
CA ASN A 479 -13.08 -1.19 3.41
C ASN A 479 -14.52 -0.68 3.54
N PRO A 480 -14.99 0.20 2.64
CA PRO A 480 -16.34 0.78 2.73
C PRO A 480 -17.45 -0.25 2.60
N SER A 481 -17.28 -1.32 1.80
CA SER A 481 -18.28 -2.36 1.61
C SER A 481 -18.47 -3.28 2.82
N ASN A 482 -17.47 -3.36 3.71
CA ASN A 482 -17.60 -4.03 5.01
C ASN A 482 -17.84 -3.05 6.16
N ASN A 483 -17.68 -1.75 5.93
CA ASN A 483 -17.58 -0.74 6.98
C ASN A 483 -16.58 -1.18 8.05
N GLU A 484 -15.36 -1.51 7.61
CA GLU A 484 -14.30 -2.04 8.48
C GLU A 484 -12.98 -1.33 8.25
N LEU A 485 -12.19 -1.20 9.31
CA LEU A 485 -10.79 -0.86 9.23
C LEU A 485 -9.92 -2.02 9.71
N VAL A 486 -8.73 -2.15 9.15
CA VAL A 486 -7.78 -3.21 9.48
C VAL A 486 -6.42 -2.59 9.79
N VAL A 487 -5.91 -2.84 10.99
CA VAL A 487 -4.61 -2.34 11.48
C VAL A 487 -3.73 -3.53 11.88
N PRO A 488 -2.78 -3.96 11.05
CA PRO A 488 -1.82 -5.02 11.35
C PRO A 488 -0.97 -4.74 12.58
N GLY A 489 -0.52 -5.79 13.25
CA GLY A 489 0.23 -5.70 14.51
C GLY A 489 1.56 -4.96 14.39
N CYS A 490 2.24 -5.03 13.25
CA CYS A 490 3.51 -4.33 13.05
C CYS A 490 3.38 -2.80 13.10
N ASN A 491 2.17 -2.23 13.00
CA ASN A 491 1.95 -0.79 13.17
C ASN A 491 2.27 -0.26 14.59
N ILE A 492 2.48 -1.15 15.56
CA ILE A 492 3.00 -0.76 16.89
C ILE A 492 4.47 -0.31 16.85
N ILE A 493 5.20 -0.61 15.78
CA ILE A 493 6.63 -0.31 15.66
C ILE A 493 6.79 1.19 15.37
N VAL A 494 7.46 1.89 16.27
CA VAL A 494 7.88 3.29 16.09
C VAL A 494 9.40 3.32 16.09
N PRO A 495 10.08 3.58 14.96
CA PRO A 495 11.53 3.61 14.89
C PRO A 495 12.16 4.61 15.85
N GLY A 496 13.26 4.21 16.49
CA GLY A 496 13.93 4.98 17.52
C GLY A 496 13.41 4.71 18.93
N TYR A 497 12.27 4.03 19.06
CA TYR A 497 11.63 3.70 20.35
C TYR A 497 11.59 2.18 20.62
N GLU A 498 12.46 1.39 19.97
CA GLU A 498 12.47 -0.08 20.04
C GLU A 498 12.74 -0.65 21.45
N ARG A 499 13.40 0.14 22.32
CA ARG A 499 13.75 -0.26 23.69
C ARG A 499 12.81 0.31 24.77
N SER A 500 12.07 1.34 24.45
CA SER A 500 11.05 1.95 25.28
C SER A 500 9.82 2.23 24.44
N MET A 501 8.63 2.07 25.03
CA MET A 501 7.43 2.52 24.32
C MET A 501 7.53 4.03 24.07
N ALA A 502 7.16 4.48 22.87
CA ALA A 502 7.02 5.90 22.59
C ALA A 502 6.01 6.54 23.59
N ASP A 503 6.19 7.81 23.91
CA ASP A 503 5.25 8.53 24.75
C ASP A 503 3.89 8.75 24.05
N ASP A 504 2.87 9.15 24.83
CA ASP A 504 1.51 9.27 24.31
C ASP A 504 1.40 10.26 23.15
N ALA A 505 2.16 11.37 23.14
CA ALA A 505 2.15 12.33 22.05
C ALA A 505 2.53 11.67 20.71
N VAL A 506 3.61 10.89 20.70
CA VAL A 506 4.10 10.16 19.52
C VAL A 506 3.12 9.03 19.14
N LEU A 507 2.66 8.24 20.12
CA LEU A 507 1.71 7.15 19.86
C LEU A 507 0.39 7.65 19.28
N PHE A 508 -0.18 8.71 19.83
CA PHE A 508 -1.44 9.26 19.34
C PHE A 508 -1.28 10.04 18.02
N ALA A 509 -0.10 10.60 17.73
CA ALA A 509 0.17 11.21 16.43
C ALA A 509 0.26 10.15 15.32
N ILE A 510 1.05 9.09 15.54
CA ILE A 510 1.31 8.06 14.52
C ILE A 510 0.16 7.04 14.45
N ILE A 511 -0.11 6.36 15.56
CA ILE A 511 -1.09 5.27 15.60
C ILE A 511 -2.51 5.84 15.71
N GLY A 512 -2.71 6.82 16.59
CA GLY A 512 -4.01 7.45 16.78
C GLY A 512 -4.47 8.26 15.57
N GLY A 513 -3.65 9.23 15.13
CA GLY A 513 -3.97 10.16 14.04
C GLY A 513 -3.73 9.57 12.67
N SER A 514 -2.44 9.24 12.36
CA SER A 514 -2.04 8.82 11.02
C SER A 514 -2.47 7.39 10.65
N THR A 515 -2.97 6.58 11.61
CA THR A 515 -3.50 5.24 11.33
C THR A 515 -4.99 5.17 11.68
N PHE A 516 -5.40 5.00 12.95
CA PHE A 516 -6.82 4.82 13.29
C PHE A 516 -7.72 5.97 12.88
N GLY A 517 -7.32 7.21 13.13
CA GLY A 517 -8.10 8.39 12.77
C GLY A 517 -8.22 8.54 11.25
N HIS A 518 -7.12 8.31 10.53
CA HIS A 518 -7.09 8.29 9.07
C HIS A 518 -8.05 7.23 8.51
N GLU A 519 -7.94 5.96 8.93
CA GLU A 519 -8.79 4.88 8.42
C GLU A 519 -10.27 5.07 8.80
N MET A 520 -10.57 5.56 10.02
CA MET A 520 -11.95 5.88 10.39
C MET A 520 -12.52 7.00 9.53
N THR A 521 -11.70 7.99 9.17
CA THR A 521 -12.13 9.12 8.35
C THR A 521 -12.44 8.70 6.91
N HIS A 522 -11.79 7.66 6.39
CA HIS A 522 -12.20 7.06 5.10
C HIS A 522 -13.65 6.58 5.10
N GLY A 523 -14.24 6.24 6.24
CA GLY A 523 -15.67 5.99 6.34
C GLY A 523 -16.55 7.19 5.99
N PHE A 524 -15.99 8.39 6.00
CA PHE A 524 -16.71 9.66 5.87
C PHE A 524 -16.07 10.63 4.87
N ASP A 525 -15.08 10.18 4.09
CA ASP A 525 -14.46 10.96 3.02
C ASP A 525 -15.38 11.10 1.79
N ASP A 526 -14.88 11.62 0.67
CA ASP A 526 -15.64 11.86 -0.56
C ASP A 526 -16.18 10.58 -1.21
N GLN A 527 -15.65 9.41 -0.86
CA GLN A 527 -16.09 8.11 -1.35
C GLN A 527 -16.80 7.30 -0.26
N GLY A 528 -16.18 7.14 0.91
CA GLY A 528 -16.77 6.38 2.01
C GLY A 528 -18.10 6.95 2.49
N SER A 529 -18.27 8.28 2.40
CA SER A 529 -19.55 8.94 2.70
C SER A 529 -20.73 8.45 1.84
N LYS A 530 -20.46 7.81 0.69
CA LYS A 530 -21.47 7.23 -0.20
C LYS A 530 -21.95 5.84 0.23
N PHE A 531 -21.31 5.23 1.23
CA PHE A 531 -21.66 3.92 1.78
C PHE A 531 -22.34 4.05 3.13
N ASP A 532 -23.44 3.31 3.31
CA ASP A 532 -24.18 3.29 4.57
C ASP A 532 -23.51 2.43 5.67
N ALA A 533 -24.12 2.37 6.85
CA ALA A 533 -23.61 1.61 7.99
C ALA A 533 -23.48 0.09 7.73
N ALA A 534 -24.23 -0.45 6.79
CA ALA A 534 -24.16 -1.86 6.40
C ALA A 534 -23.11 -2.12 5.31
N GLY A 535 -22.47 -1.06 4.77
CA GLY A 535 -21.49 -1.11 3.70
C GLY A 535 -22.10 -1.13 2.30
N ASN A 536 -23.37 -0.75 2.13
CA ASN A 536 -23.98 -0.64 0.82
C ASN A 536 -23.76 0.76 0.23
N LEU A 537 -23.44 0.83 -1.05
CA LEU A 537 -23.36 2.07 -1.83
C LEU A 537 -24.78 2.66 -1.94
N ASN A 538 -25.10 3.54 -1.00
CA ASN A 538 -26.41 4.13 -0.81
C ASN A 538 -26.27 5.53 -0.22
N ASN A 539 -26.86 6.53 -0.88
CA ASN A 539 -26.84 7.90 -0.36
C ASN A 539 -27.72 8.01 0.91
N TRP A 540 -27.11 8.34 2.02
CA TRP A 540 -27.76 8.52 3.32
C TRP A 540 -27.74 9.97 3.83
N TRP A 541 -27.09 10.88 3.09
CA TRP A 541 -26.97 12.29 3.42
C TRP A 541 -28.23 13.06 3.01
N THR A 542 -28.52 14.16 3.71
CA THR A 542 -29.45 15.13 3.17
C THR A 542 -28.83 15.91 2.01
N PRO A 543 -29.60 16.45 1.05
CA PRO A 543 -29.06 17.24 -0.03
C PRO A 543 -28.29 18.48 0.44
N ASP A 544 -28.74 19.12 1.52
CA ASP A 544 -28.09 20.30 2.11
C ASP A 544 -26.74 19.95 2.73
N ASP A 545 -26.68 18.88 3.53
CA ASP A 545 -25.42 18.41 4.13
C ASP A 545 -24.42 17.97 3.06
N SER A 546 -24.88 17.26 2.02
CA SER A 546 -24.04 16.91 0.87
C SER A 546 -23.44 18.15 0.20
N THR A 547 -24.23 19.21 0.04
CA THR A 547 -23.77 20.47 -0.57
C THR A 547 -22.73 21.16 0.31
N LYS A 548 -22.95 21.22 1.63
CA LYS A 548 -22.00 21.81 2.57
C LYS A 548 -20.68 21.05 2.60
N PHE A 549 -20.74 19.72 2.69
CA PHE A 549 -19.56 18.86 2.61
C PHE A 549 -18.77 19.10 1.30
N TYR A 550 -19.48 19.09 0.17
CA TYR A 550 -18.86 19.29 -1.14
C TYR A 550 -18.18 20.67 -1.28
N ASN A 551 -18.72 21.71 -0.65
CA ASN A 551 -18.08 23.02 -0.65
C ASN A 551 -16.76 23.02 0.13
N GLN A 552 -16.68 22.32 1.25
CA GLN A 552 -15.43 22.13 2.01
C GLN A 552 -14.41 21.31 1.22
N THR A 553 -14.85 20.23 0.57
CA THR A 553 -13.95 19.40 -0.24
C THR A 553 -13.35 20.18 -1.42
N LYS A 554 -14.11 21.10 -2.05
CA LYS A 554 -13.58 22.00 -3.08
C LYS A 554 -12.47 22.93 -2.57
N MET A 555 -12.54 23.37 -1.31
CA MET A 555 -11.47 24.17 -0.71
C MET A 555 -10.18 23.35 -0.59
N MET A 556 -10.30 22.09 -0.15
CA MET A 556 -9.17 21.16 -0.07
C MET A 556 -8.58 20.86 -1.44
N VAL A 557 -9.41 20.56 -2.45
CA VAL A 557 -8.95 20.38 -3.84
C VAL A 557 -8.14 21.58 -4.33
N ARG A 558 -8.64 22.81 -4.11
CA ARG A 558 -7.92 24.04 -4.50
C ARG A 558 -6.60 24.19 -3.77
N GLN A 559 -6.56 23.88 -2.48
CA GLN A 559 -5.33 23.92 -1.70
C GLN A 559 -4.27 22.99 -2.31
N PHE A 560 -4.61 21.71 -2.51
CA PHE A 560 -3.66 20.73 -3.00
C PHE A 560 -3.26 20.94 -4.47
N ASN A 561 -4.17 21.42 -5.32
CA ASN A 561 -3.84 21.85 -6.69
C ASN A 561 -2.79 22.98 -6.73
N GLY A 562 -2.64 23.74 -5.65
CA GLY A 562 -1.61 24.78 -5.53
C GLY A 562 -0.21 24.26 -5.29
N TYR A 563 -0.05 23.01 -4.85
CA TYR A 563 1.26 22.45 -4.53
C TYR A 563 1.96 21.87 -5.77
N ILE A 564 3.27 22.15 -5.89
CA ILE A 564 4.13 21.71 -6.99
C ILE A 564 5.29 20.87 -6.40
N PRO A 565 5.18 19.55 -6.31
CA PRO A 565 6.18 18.71 -5.68
C PRO A 565 7.45 18.49 -6.49
N VAL A 566 7.37 18.50 -7.82
CA VAL A 566 8.53 18.26 -8.70
C VAL A 566 8.30 18.85 -10.09
N ASP A 567 9.35 19.35 -10.70
CA ASP A 567 9.34 20.01 -12.02
C ASP A 567 8.27 21.14 -12.06
N ARG A 568 7.24 20.98 -12.88
CA ARG A 568 6.05 21.85 -12.94
C ARG A 568 4.76 21.06 -12.74
N LEU A 569 4.88 19.88 -12.15
CA LEU A 569 3.73 19.00 -11.92
C LEU A 569 3.00 19.43 -10.65
N HIS A 570 1.75 19.80 -10.79
CA HIS A 570 0.85 20.06 -9.68
C HIS A 570 0.28 18.75 -9.12
N ILE A 571 0.03 18.71 -7.83
CA ILE A 571 -0.79 17.65 -7.24
C ILE A 571 -2.19 17.72 -7.87
N ASN A 572 -2.76 16.59 -8.23
CA ASN A 572 -4.16 16.52 -8.62
C ASN A 572 -5.03 16.40 -7.36
N GLY A 573 -5.55 17.53 -6.87
CA GLY A 573 -6.34 17.56 -5.64
C GLY A 573 -7.65 16.77 -5.71
N GLU A 574 -8.20 16.53 -6.91
CA GLU A 574 -9.38 15.66 -7.08
C GLU A 574 -8.98 14.17 -6.92
N LEU A 575 -7.84 13.79 -7.48
CA LEU A 575 -7.31 12.42 -7.32
C LEU A 575 -6.98 12.12 -5.85
N THR A 576 -6.36 13.08 -5.15
CA THR A 576 -5.87 12.88 -3.78
C THR A 576 -6.87 13.29 -2.69
N LEU A 577 -8.10 13.64 -3.04
CA LEU A 577 -9.08 14.24 -2.12
C LEU A 577 -9.39 13.36 -0.91
N GLY A 578 -9.70 12.08 -1.12
CA GLY A 578 -10.05 11.17 -0.03
C GLY A 578 -8.92 11.03 1.00
N GLU A 579 -7.70 10.86 0.51
CA GLU A 579 -6.50 10.77 1.34
C GLU A 579 -6.24 12.07 2.12
N ASN A 580 -6.42 13.22 1.47
CA ASN A 580 -6.22 14.51 2.13
C ASN A 580 -7.29 14.78 3.20
N ILE A 581 -8.54 14.32 2.98
CA ILE A 581 -9.62 14.38 3.99
C ILE A 581 -9.28 13.45 5.16
N ALA A 582 -8.81 12.25 4.86
CA ALA A 582 -8.45 11.25 5.86
C ALA A 582 -7.28 11.71 6.73
N ASP A 583 -6.26 12.34 6.14
CA ASP A 583 -5.12 12.92 6.88
C ASP A 583 -5.56 14.04 7.82
N LEU A 584 -6.36 14.99 7.34
CA LEU A 584 -6.84 16.11 8.17
C LEU A 584 -7.76 15.61 9.28
N GLY A 585 -8.73 14.77 8.96
CA GLY A 585 -9.63 14.19 9.96
C GLY A 585 -8.88 13.34 10.97
N GLY A 586 -7.94 12.52 10.49
CA GLY A 586 -7.13 11.66 11.31
C GLY A 586 -6.30 12.42 12.34
N ILE A 587 -5.55 13.45 11.90
CA ILE A 587 -4.72 14.24 12.82
C ILE A 587 -5.56 14.99 13.85
N ILE A 588 -6.72 15.54 13.47
CA ILE A 588 -7.64 16.19 14.40
C ILE A 588 -8.12 15.20 15.46
N MET A 589 -8.57 14.00 15.07
CA MET A 589 -9.07 12.99 16.01
C MET A 589 -7.97 12.44 16.91
N GLY A 590 -6.76 12.22 16.36
CA GLY A 590 -5.59 11.81 17.14
C GLY A 590 -5.20 12.84 18.18
N TYR A 591 -5.19 14.12 17.81
CA TYR A 591 -4.87 15.21 18.72
C TYR A 591 -5.90 15.37 19.85
N GLU A 592 -7.19 15.33 19.52
CA GLU A 592 -8.24 15.39 20.54
C GLU A 592 -8.24 14.17 21.48
N ALA A 593 -7.85 12.99 20.97
CA ALA A 593 -7.66 11.82 21.82
C ALA A 593 -6.41 11.94 22.71
N PHE A 594 -5.30 12.46 22.17
CA PHE A 594 -4.10 12.76 22.93
C PHE A 594 -4.37 13.74 24.08
N LYS A 595 -5.17 14.77 23.88
CA LYS A 595 -5.54 15.74 24.94
C LYS A 595 -6.20 15.12 26.16
N LYS A 596 -6.69 13.89 26.07
CA LYS A 596 -7.29 13.13 27.19
C LYS A 596 -6.26 12.28 27.95
N THR A 597 -5.01 12.18 27.48
CA THR A 597 -3.94 11.42 28.14
C THR A 597 -3.34 12.15 29.34
N LYS A 598 -2.65 11.41 30.20
CA LYS A 598 -1.95 11.98 31.35
C LYS A 598 -0.83 12.94 30.94
N GLN A 599 -0.05 12.60 29.91
CA GLN A 599 1.01 13.43 29.38
C GLN A 599 0.50 14.84 29.03
N TYR A 600 -0.63 14.92 28.31
CA TYR A 600 -1.24 16.21 27.98
C TYR A 600 -1.82 16.93 29.21
N LEU A 601 -2.59 16.23 30.04
CA LEU A 601 -3.27 16.83 31.19
C LEU A 601 -2.28 17.39 32.22
N TYR A 602 -1.11 16.77 32.38
CA TYR A 602 -0.06 17.25 33.29
C TYR A 602 0.96 18.16 32.61
N GLN A 603 0.80 18.46 31.32
CA GLN A 603 1.72 19.28 30.51
C GLN A 603 3.17 18.78 30.60
N GLU A 604 3.37 17.46 30.50
CA GLU A 604 4.68 16.82 30.59
C GLU A 604 5.53 17.18 29.37
N THR A 605 6.61 17.93 29.59
CA THR A 605 7.59 18.25 28.55
C THR A 605 8.65 17.16 28.44
N ILE A 606 9.06 16.83 27.22
CA ILE A 606 10.15 15.88 26.95
C ILE A 606 11.14 16.57 26.02
N ASP A 607 12.41 16.61 26.41
CA ASP A 607 13.49 17.27 25.64
C ASP A 607 13.19 18.72 25.24
N ASN A 608 12.58 19.49 26.16
CA ASN A 608 12.11 20.87 26.00
C ASN A 608 10.93 21.06 25.02
N GLU A 609 10.38 20.01 24.47
CA GLU A 609 9.18 20.09 23.62
C GLU A 609 7.91 20.01 24.49
N THR A 610 6.98 20.93 24.27
CA THR A 610 5.65 20.86 24.90
C THR A 610 4.86 19.66 24.36
N PRO A 611 3.82 19.17 25.06
CA PRO A 611 2.97 18.09 24.55
C PRO A 611 2.45 18.35 23.14
N ASP A 612 2.01 19.58 22.84
CA ASP A 612 1.53 19.97 21.52
C ASP A 612 2.63 19.88 20.45
N GLN A 613 3.80 20.45 20.73
CA GLN A 613 4.93 20.41 19.81
C GLN A 613 5.33 18.96 19.52
N ARG A 614 5.41 18.15 20.56
CA ARG A 614 5.78 16.74 20.45
C ARG A 614 4.77 15.94 19.63
N PHE A 615 3.48 16.21 19.79
CA PHE A 615 2.43 15.58 18.96
C PHE A 615 2.61 15.91 17.47
N PHE A 616 2.79 17.19 17.12
CA PHE A 616 2.96 17.58 15.72
C PHE A 616 4.28 17.09 15.11
N LEU A 617 5.37 17.03 15.91
CA LEU A 617 6.61 16.37 15.49
C LEU A 617 6.40 14.87 15.23
N GLY A 618 5.64 14.19 16.08
CA GLY A 618 5.24 12.79 15.88
C GLY A 618 4.42 12.57 14.59
N PHE A 619 3.53 13.50 14.26
CA PHE A 619 2.81 13.47 12.98
C PHE A 619 3.75 13.64 11.77
N ALA A 620 4.71 14.57 11.86
CA ALA A 620 5.70 14.72 10.80
C ALA A 620 6.61 13.48 10.67
N LEU A 621 6.91 12.79 11.78
CA LEU A 621 7.63 11.52 11.79
C LEU A 621 6.84 10.41 11.06
N ALA A 622 5.52 10.32 11.25
CA ALA A 622 4.68 9.33 10.56
C ALA A 622 4.82 9.40 9.03
N TRP A 623 5.05 10.60 8.50
CA TRP A 623 5.20 10.89 7.08
C TRP A 623 6.65 11.20 6.68
N MET A 624 7.63 10.90 7.52
CA MET A 624 9.05 11.12 7.23
C MET A 624 9.51 10.24 6.07
N VAL A 625 9.24 10.68 4.83
CA VAL A 625 9.63 9.99 3.59
C VAL A 625 10.15 11.01 2.59
N ASN A 626 11.42 10.86 2.19
CA ASN A 626 12.03 11.58 1.07
C ASN A 626 12.13 10.66 -0.15
N MET A 627 11.82 11.17 -1.34
CA MET A 627 11.70 10.38 -2.57
C MET A 627 12.54 10.98 -3.70
N ARG A 628 12.98 10.12 -4.63
CA ARG A 628 13.63 10.57 -5.87
C ARG A 628 12.64 11.37 -6.73
N PRO A 629 13.13 12.39 -7.47
CA PRO A 629 12.27 13.21 -8.33
C PRO A 629 11.44 12.42 -9.34
N GLU A 630 12.00 11.35 -9.90
CA GLU A 630 11.29 10.45 -10.83
C GLU A 630 10.12 9.73 -10.12
N ALA A 631 10.36 9.23 -8.92
CA ALA A 631 9.33 8.55 -8.14
C ALA A 631 8.22 9.53 -7.72
N ILE A 632 8.56 10.77 -7.35
CA ILE A 632 7.57 11.82 -7.07
C ILE A 632 6.72 12.10 -8.31
N ALA A 633 7.35 12.28 -9.48
CA ALA A 633 6.64 12.55 -10.73
C ALA A 633 5.70 11.42 -11.14
N ASN A 634 6.12 10.16 -10.95
CA ASN A 634 5.28 9.00 -11.17
C ASN A 634 4.10 8.97 -10.19
N ARG A 635 4.36 9.20 -8.90
CA ARG A 635 3.35 9.22 -7.84
C ARG A 635 2.27 10.27 -8.10
N VAL A 636 2.64 11.50 -8.41
CA VAL A 636 1.69 12.60 -8.71
C VAL A 636 0.71 12.26 -9.84
N ARG A 637 1.13 11.43 -10.81
CA ARG A 637 0.30 11.03 -11.94
C ARG A 637 -0.56 9.79 -11.68
N SER A 638 -0.11 8.88 -10.81
CA SER A 638 -0.67 7.54 -10.72
C SER A 638 -1.18 7.12 -9.34
N ASP A 639 -0.91 7.90 -8.29
CA ASP A 639 -1.22 7.55 -6.90
C ASP A 639 -2.27 8.52 -6.34
N GLU A 640 -3.22 8.01 -5.57
CA GLU A 640 -4.23 8.79 -4.87
C GLU A 640 -3.73 9.45 -3.57
N HIS A 641 -2.51 9.10 -3.14
CA HIS A 641 -1.88 9.74 -1.99
C HIS A 641 -1.01 10.91 -2.43
N SER A 642 -1.16 12.06 -1.82
CA SER A 642 -0.24 13.19 -1.96
C SER A 642 1.18 12.78 -1.54
N PRO A 643 2.26 13.37 -2.11
CA PRO A 643 3.62 13.14 -1.61
C PRO A 643 3.74 13.51 -0.13
N ALA A 644 4.52 12.76 0.63
CA ALA A 644 4.58 12.80 2.10
C ALA A 644 4.72 14.21 2.70
N LYS A 645 5.57 15.06 2.11
CA LYS A 645 5.69 16.48 2.50
C LYS A 645 4.33 17.18 2.55
N TYR A 646 3.49 16.96 1.55
CA TYR A 646 2.20 17.65 1.41
C TYR A 646 1.10 17.02 2.26
N ARG A 647 1.25 15.78 2.67
CA ARG A 647 0.40 15.17 3.70
C ARG A 647 0.58 15.88 5.05
N VAL A 648 1.82 16.28 5.38
CA VAL A 648 2.15 17.04 6.59
C VAL A 648 1.71 18.48 6.46
N ILE A 649 2.30 19.24 5.53
CA ILE A 649 2.05 20.69 5.45
C ILE A 649 0.61 21.02 5.05
N GLY A 650 0.00 20.18 4.20
CA GLY A 650 -1.38 20.37 3.76
C GLY A 650 -2.39 20.21 4.91
N SER A 651 -2.22 19.22 5.76
CA SER A 651 -3.07 18.98 6.93
C SER A 651 -2.83 20.03 8.01
N LEU A 652 -1.57 20.27 8.42
CA LEU A 652 -1.22 21.17 9.51
C LEU A 652 -1.54 22.64 9.18
N SER A 653 -1.50 23.05 7.90
CA SER A 653 -1.94 24.37 7.47
C SER A 653 -3.43 24.65 7.72
N ASN A 654 -4.21 23.67 8.15
CA ASN A 654 -5.62 23.81 8.51
C ASN A 654 -5.87 23.67 10.03
N MET A 655 -4.81 23.65 10.86
CA MET A 655 -4.91 23.48 12.32
C MET A 655 -4.42 24.71 13.09
N PRO A 656 -5.33 25.49 13.68
CA PRO A 656 -4.94 26.62 14.53
C PRO A 656 -4.08 26.23 15.74
N GLU A 657 -4.25 25.01 16.25
CA GLU A 657 -3.44 24.46 17.36
C GLU A 657 -1.97 24.30 16.96
N PHE A 658 -1.71 23.90 15.72
CA PHE A 658 -0.35 23.87 15.16
C PHE A 658 0.24 25.29 15.08
N TYR A 659 -0.57 26.27 14.68
CA TYR A 659 -0.11 27.67 14.64
C TYR A 659 0.32 28.16 16.02
N THR A 660 -0.47 27.85 17.03
CA THR A 660 -0.16 28.20 18.43
C THR A 660 1.11 27.52 18.91
N ALA A 661 1.25 26.20 18.65
CA ALA A 661 2.39 25.41 19.13
C ALA A 661 3.75 25.88 18.57
N PHE A 662 3.76 26.34 17.31
CA PHE A 662 4.99 26.71 16.59
C PHE A 662 5.07 28.21 16.22
N GLY A 663 4.15 29.04 16.70
CA GLY A 663 4.16 30.49 16.45
C GLY A 663 3.95 30.87 14.99
N VAL A 664 3.19 30.07 14.25
CA VAL A 664 2.86 30.31 12.82
C VAL A 664 1.92 31.52 12.71
N LYS A 665 2.24 32.43 11.81
CA LYS A 665 1.53 33.71 11.69
C LYS A 665 1.44 34.17 10.24
N GLU A 666 0.66 35.19 9.99
CA GLU A 666 0.56 35.83 8.68
C GLU A 666 1.95 36.16 8.12
N GLY A 667 2.15 35.79 6.86
CA GLY A 667 3.42 35.87 6.14
C GLY A 667 4.24 34.58 6.11
N ASP A 668 3.93 33.59 6.96
CA ASP A 668 4.53 32.26 6.90
C ASP A 668 3.89 31.42 5.78
N GLN A 669 4.66 30.54 5.15
CA GLN A 669 4.22 29.75 3.99
C GLN A 669 3.04 28.80 4.32
N MET A 670 3.00 28.29 5.54
CA MET A 670 1.96 27.37 6.01
C MET A 670 0.75 28.09 6.61
N TRP A 671 0.83 29.41 6.82
CA TRP A 671 -0.28 30.18 7.36
C TRP A 671 -1.41 30.31 6.35
N ARG A 672 -2.64 30.17 6.79
CA ARG A 672 -3.85 30.36 6.00
C ARG A 672 -4.82 31.27 6.75
N PRO A 673 -5.45 32.25 6.06
CA PRO A 673 -6.51 33.03 6.70
C PRO A 673 -7.69 32.14 7.07
N ASP A 674 -8.42 32.51 8.10
CA ASP A 674 -9.54 31.73 8.65
C ASP A 674 -10.57 31.29 7.59
N SER A 675 -10.84 32.15 6.61
CA SER A 675 -11.74 31.89 5.49
C SER A 675 -11.26 30.81 4.52
N MET A 676 -9.99 30.41 4.59
CA MET A 676 -9.37 29.40 3.73
C MET A 676 -9.02 28.11 4.50
N ILE A 677 -9.23 28.07 5.82
CA ILE A 677 -9.06 26.84 6.63
C ILE A 677 -10.18 25.86 6.29
N VAL A 678 -9.78 24.64 5.91
CA VAL A 678 -10.73 23.55 5.62
C VAL A 678 -11.28 23.00 6.94
N ARG A 679 -12.59 23.05 7.11
CA ARG A 679 -13.31 22.59 8.32
C ARG A 679 -14.35 21.54 7.95
N ILE A 680 -13.89 20.33 7.70
CA ILE A 680 -14.78 19.18 7.46
C ILE A 680 -15.16 18.54 8.79
N TRP A 681 -14.15 18.35 9.64
CA TRP A 681 -14.27 17.67 10.93
C TRP A 681 -14.04 18.57 12.14
#